data_36f92298338a0100502f1042319bb9d5
#
_entry.id   36f92298338a0100502f1042319bb9d5
#
_cell.length_a   1.000
_cell.length_b   1.000
_cell.length_c   1.000
_cell.angle_alpha   90.00
_cell.angle_beta   90.00
_cell.angle_gamma   90.00
#
_symmetry.space_group_name_H-M   'P 1'
#
loop_
_entity.id
_entity.type
_entity.pdbx_description
1 polymer ?
#
loop_
_entity_poly.entity_id
_entity_poly.type
_entity_poly.pdbx_seq_one_letter_code
_entity_poly.pdbx_strand_id
1 'polypeptide(L)'
;MFSANDTYLLQGQTPDEMVQLDGSFRPAWAEFMEYWKKLDTEDTATRFSKGSQYLRDAGVFYRHYSEGVSTERDWPLNHLPVLLEEEEWTTLSDGLVQRASLLELLMKDFYGANRLVQEGKIPAACLAQNPEWLRPLVGLTPRGEDFLYYLAFDLGRDESGRWRVLADRVQAPSGIAFALENRVATTRVFPDIFQKMSIRRLAPFFGKFRKMFQGLNPAADGLMGILTPGPMNEGYFEHTYIARFLGLMLLEGEDLTVQEGQLVAKTVDGLLPLRVVWRRIDGIYADPLELKENSRLGTPGLLGAIRKQEVTVVNALGSGVLESRVWSAFLPELCKVLLHEELKLTNLQSFWWGDPEFQSRFSDEKDDWMISPAFSSNLVFEKDDHSLTGIDHSMVVAQERLSLSTTPAYRHQKLSAAPMTLRMFLVRTPDGWEVMPGGFARIGSSDQADSISLQKGGTVADVWVKTNKPPETYVLSPPSGAVADQLRHSEVLPSRAADNLYWLGRYVERMDGVLRLLRAHHTRLAEFGTVYNPLLHCSESLLQKFGVWETDCFQSQLSFLAGSAMQSASQVKDRFSYDGWMVLRELDKEIKSEIPQILSGDSAASQLSSLLRQCSAFSGLVHENMYRFKGWRFLSLGRSLERILLKLQYLEVLLSQNAPEGAMELAIELGDSQMVLHSRYWGIANSSSVVDLLVDDVKNPRSIRFNFLKLQELLLEIPKIKNSEINAEMDRTLKDCRTILNSRKRSGFNDFPFSDLSNTLRIFSDQLSSAYFH
;
A
#
# COMPACT_ATOMS: atom_id res chain seq x y z
N MET A 1 17.71 41.36 9.73
CA MET A 1 18.02 41.06 11.13
C MET A 1 17.09 39.96 11.56
N PHE A 2 17.61 38.81 11.93
CA PHE A 2 16.83 37.76 12.56
C PHE A 2 16.29 38.27 13.90
N SER A 3 15.07 37.93 14.28
CA SER A 3 14.63 38.15 15.64
C SER A 3 15.47 37.29 16.58
N ALA A 4 15.61 37.68 17.84
CA ALA A 4 16.48 37.01 18.81
C ALA A 4 16.13 35.53 19.10
N ASN A 5 15.03 35.00 18.49
CA ASN A 5 14.57 33.63 18.61
C ASN A 5 14.96 32.72 17.40
N ASP A 6 15.53 33.28 16.33
CA ASP A 6 15.78 32.55 15.07
C ASP A 6 17.28 32.40 14.78
N THR A 7 18.08 31.99 15.77
CA THR A 7 19.45 31.61 15.51
C THR A 7 19.48 30.26 14.81
N TYR A 8 19.43 30.27 13.46
CA TYR A 8 19.77 29.11 12.65
C TYR A 8 21.28 28.87 12.84
N LEU A 9 21.59 27.84 13.61
CA LEU A 9 22.99 27.50 13.90
C LEU A 9 23.50 26.59 12.79
N LEU A 10 24.45 27.11 12.01
CA LEU A 10 25.27 26.28 11.11
C LEU A 10 26.18 25.39 11.95
N GLN A 11 26.21 24.12 11.64
CA GLN A 11 27.12 23.17 12.28
C GLN A 11 28.43 23.09 11.48
N GLY A 12 29.46 23.76 11.95
CA GLY A 12 30.79 23.67 11.40
C GLY A 12 30.96 24.31 10.00
N GLN A 13 31.90 23.79 9.21
CA GLN A 13 32.20 24.22 7.84
C GLN A 13 31.41 23.45 6.76
N THR A 14 30.41 22.72 7.14
CA THR A 14 29.61 21.90 6.21
C THR A 14 28.75 22.80 5.33
N PRO A 15 28.65 22.56 4.01
CA PRO A 15 27.72 23.28 3.13
C PRO A 15 26.29 23.17 3.62
N ASP A 16 25.52 24.24 3.43
CA ASP A 16 24.12 24.30 3.80
C ASP A 16 23.24 24.63 2.57
N GLU A 17 22.05 24.03 2.49
CA GLU A 17 21.16 24.24 1.35
C GLU A 17 20.45 25.60 1.39
N MET A 18 20.35 26.24 2.56
CA MET A 18 19.73 27.54 2.74
C MET A 18 20.73 28.67 2.73
N VAL A 19 21.90 28.48 3.36
CA VAL A 19 22.88 29.53 3.62
C VAL A 19 24.20 29.24 2.91
N GLN A 20 24.80 30.26 2.30
CA GLN A 20 26.14 30.19 1.71
C GLN A 20 27.20 30.31 2.79
N LEU A 21 28.44 29.99 2.43
CA LEU A 21 29.61 30.10 3.37
C LEU A 21 29.85 31.52 3.88
N ASP A 22 29.44 32.54 3.15
CA ASP A 22 29.51 33.96 3.56
C ASP A 22 28.34 34.39 4.46
N GLY A 23 27.43 33.48 4.81
CA GLY A 23 26.27 33.75 5.67
C GLY A 23 25.06 34.34 4.91
N SER A 24 25.16 34.56 3.60
CA SER A 24 24.03 35.01 2.78
C SER A 24 23.11 33.85 2.42
N PHE A 25 21.82 34.13 2.18
CA PHE A 25 20.90 33.11 1.69
C PHE A 25 21.22 32.75 0.23
N ARG A 26 21.07 31.48 -0.13
CA ARG A 26 21.02 31.06 -1.52
C ARG A 26 19.81 31.71 -2.23
N PRO A 27 19.86 32.02 -3.53
CA PRO A 27 18.83 32.82 -4.21
C PRO A 27 17.40 32.30 -4.03
N ALA A 28 17.14 31.01 -4.21
CA ALA A 28 15.83 30.44 -3.99
C ALA A 28 15.34 30.58 -2.53
N TRP A 29 16.25 30.41 -1.58
CA TRP A 29 15.93 30.54 -0.16
C TRP A 29 15.74 32.00 0.28
N ALA A 30 16.41 32.97 -0.34
CA ALA A 30 16.19 34.38 -0.03
C ALA A 30 14.72 34.78 -0.22
N GLU A 31 14.09 34.38 -1.34
CA GLU A 31 12.68 34.64 -1.61
C GLU A 31 11.75 33.90 -0.64
N PHE A 32 12.04 32.63 -0.33
CA PHE A 32 11.28 31.85 0.63
C PHE A 32 11.35 32.45 2.04
N MET A 33 12.53 32.88 2.46
CA MET A 33 12.74 33.45 3.79
C MET A 33 12.11 34.84 3.94
N GLU A 34 11.97 35.63 2.88
CA GLU A 34 11.16 36.87 2.90
C GLU A 34 9.69 36.59 3.20
N TYR A 35 9.17 35.48 2.67
CA TYR A 35 7.81 35.04 2.96
C TYR A 35 7.72 34.47 4.39
N TRP A 36 8.65 33.59 4.79
CA TRP A 36 8.69 32.96 6.10
C TRP A 36 8.70 33.97 7.25
N LYS A 37 9.45 35.07 7.13
CA LYS A 37 9.50 36.14 8.15
C LYS A 37 8.16 36.85 8.40
N LYS A 38 7.18 36.67 7.53
CA LYS A 38 5.84 37.26 7.68
C LYS A 38 4.87 36.34 8.45
N LEU A 39 5.26 35.09 8.65
CA LEU A 39 4.48 34.12 9.40
C LEU A 39 4.87 34.21 10.87
N ASP A 40 3.88 34.27 11.74
CA ASP A 40 4.11 34.09 13.17
C ASP A 40 4.14 32.62 13.56
N THR A 41 4.42 32.34 14.84
CA THR A 41 4.53 30.98 15.35
C THR A 41 3.19 30.23 15.32
N GLU A 42 2.06 30.92 15.54
CA GLU A 42 0.73 30.35 15.55
C GLU A 42 0.25 30.01 14.12
N ASP A 43 0.47 30.92 13.16
CA ASP A 43 0.22 30.69 11.73
C ASP A 43 1.02 29.49 11.23
N THR A 44 2.31 29.42 11.60
CA THR A 44 3.20 28.30 11.22
C THR A 44 2.67 26.98 11.77
N ALA A 45 2.34 26.92 13.06
CA ALA A 45 1.81 25.71 13.69
C ALA A 45 0.49 25.26 13.05
N THR A 46 -0.40 26.21 12.76
CA THR A 46 -1.69 25.94 12.10
C THR A 46 -1.48 25.39 10.69
N ARG A 47 -0.58 25.95 9.88
CA ARG A 47 -0.28 25.49 8.52
C ARG A 47 0.32 24.09 8.52
N PHE A 48 1.27 23.83 9.42
CA PHE A 48 1.91 22.51 9.55
C PHE A 48 0.92 21.46 10.04
N SER A 49 0.04 21.81 10.98
CA SER A 49 -1.05 20.93 11.41
C SER A 49 -1.97 20.54 10.24
N LYS A 50 -2.35 21.51 9.36
CA LYS A 50 -3.15 21.22 8.15
C LYS A 50 -2.43 20.29 7.17
N GLY A 51 -1.12 20.47 6.97
CA GLY A 51 -0.32 19.58 6.12
C GLY A 51 -0.24 18.17 6.70
N SER A 52 0.03 18.03 7.99
CA SER A 52 0.06 16.74 8.69
C SER A 52 -1.32 16.07 8.72
N GLN A 53 -2.39 16.85 8.91
CA GLN A 53 -3.76 16.34 8.86
C GLN A 53 -4.09 15.80 7.47
N TYR A 54 -3.73 16.53 6.42
CA TYR A 54 -3.91 16.05 5.05
C TYR A 54 -3.25 14.69 4.82
N LEU A 55 -2.00 14.50 5.26
CA LEU A 55 -1.29 13.22 5.09
C LEU A 55 -1.98 12.08 5.86
N ARG A 56 -2.46 12.35 7.07
CA ARG A 56 -3.28 11.38 7.82
C ARG A 56 -4.58 11.05 7.09
N ASP A 57 -5.30 12.07 6.59
CA ASP A 57 -6.55 11.90 5.86
C ASP A 57 -6.35 11.19 4.51
N ALA A 58 -5.21 11.37 3.85
CA ALA A 58 -4.81 10.65 2.65
C ALA A 58 -4.29 9.23 2.93
N GLY A 59 -4.16 8.84 4.20
CA GLY A 59 -3.68 7.52 4.61
C GLY A 59 -2.21 7.29 4.34
N VAL A 60 -1.42 8.37 4.32
CA VAL A 60 0.03 8.30 4.16
C VAL A 60 0.66 7.92 5.50
N PHE A 61 1.13 6.72 5.58
CA PHE A 61 1.82 6.19 6.77
C PHE A 61 3.01 5.34 6.36
N TYR A 62 3.92 5.09 7.28
CA TYR A 62 4.97 4.10 7.09
C TYR A 62 4.93 3.04 8.20
N ARG A 63 5.40 1.83 7.87
CA ARG A 63 5.52 0.76 8.85
C ARG A 63 6.89 0.82 9.52
N HIS A 64 6.86 0.84 10.83
CA HIS A 64 8.05 0.73 11.66
C HIS A 64 8.11 -0.66 12.25
N TYR A 65 9.26 -1.32 12.09
CA TYR A 65 9.52 -2.65 12.61
C TYR A 65 10.46 -2.54 13.81
N SER A 66 9.99 -2.95 14.98
CA SER A 66 10.79 -3.02 16.20
C SER A 66 10.49 -4.32 16.91
N GLU A 67 11.53 -5.11 17.23
CA GLU A 67 11.43 -6.38 17.98
C GLU A 67 10.38 -7.37 17.44
N GLY A 68 10.22 -7.42 16.11
CA GLY A 68 9.23 -8.31 15.46
C GLY A 68 7.79 -7.78 15.45
N VAL A 69 7.53 -6.61 16.02
CA VAL A 69 6.22 -5.94 15.99
C VAL A 69 6.21 -4.88 14.90
N SER A 70 5.19 -4.91 14.05
CA SER A 70 4.95 -3.89 13.04
C SER A 70 3.93 -2.88 13.53
N THR A 71 4.32 -1.59 13.56
CA THR A 71 3.42 -0.49 13.91
C THR A 71 3.31 0.51 12.77
N GLU A 72 2.08 0.98 12.50
CA GLU A 72 1.87 2.10 11.58
C GLU A 72 2.17 3.42 12.30
N ARG A 73 2.99 4.26 11.67
CA ARG A 73 3.33 5.60 12.15
C ARG A 73 2.97 6.64 11.12
N ASP A 74 2.59 7.81 11.58
CA ASP A 74 2.35 8.97 10.72
C ASP A 74 3.61 9.28 9.90
N TRP A 75 3.39 9.72 8.66
CA TRP A 75 4.47 10.08 7.75
C TRP A 75 5.24 11.31 8.27
N PRO A 76 6.55 11.23 8.54
CA PRO A 76 7.30 12.26 9.24
C PRO A 76 7.75 13.38 8.28
N LEU A 77 6.80 14.15 7.75
CA LEU A 77 7.11 15.26 6.84
C LEU A 77 7.67 16.48 7.58
N ASN A 78 8.91 16.88 7.24
CA ASN A 78 9.38 18.23 7.47
C ASN A 78 8.74 19.12 6.40
N HIS A 79 7.86 20.03 6.84
CA HIS A 79 7.08 20.85 5.91
C HIS A 79 7.90 21.88 5.13
N LEU A 80 9.14 22.18 5.55
CA LEU A 80 10.04 23.01 4.79
C LEU A 80 10.61 22.21 3.60
N PRO A 81 10.44 22.70 2.35
CA PRO A 81 10.97 22.02 1.18
C PRO A 81 12.47 22.22 1.04
N VAL A 82 13.16 21.34 0.35
CA VAL A 82 14.48 21.61 -0.19
C VAL A 82 14.30 22.34 -1.52
N LEU A 83 15.04 23.44 -1.72
CA LEU A 83 14.90 24.30 -2.89
C LEU A 83 16.09 24.12 -3.84
N LEU A 84 15.81 23.84 -5.12
CA LEU A 84 16.80 23.76 -6.20
C LEU A 84 16.53 24.84 -7.23
N GLU A 85 17.58 25.51 -7.73
CA GLU A 85 17.50 26.38 -8.89
C GLU A 85 17.42 25.55 -10.19
N GLU A 86 16.85 26.11 -11.25
CA GLU A 86 16.65 25.41 -12.54
C GLU A 86 17.98 24.93 -13.14
N GLU A 87 19.02 25.73 -13.07
CA GLU A 87 20.34 25.39 -13.61
C GLU A 87 20.97 24.19 -12.87
N GLU A 88 20.83 24.18 -11.54
CA GLU A 88 21.31 23.09 -10.71
C GLU A 88 20.55 21.80 -11.01
N TRP A 89 19.21 21.88 -11.09
CA TRP A 89 18.39 20.73 -11.46
C TRP A 89 18.71 20.22 -12.86
N THR A 90 18.98 21.09 -13.81
CA THR A 90 19.35 20.71 -15.19
C THR A 90 20.68 19.95 -15.19
N THR A 91 21.69 20.45 -14.46
CA THR A 91 22.99 19.78 -14.31
C THR A 91 22.84 18.39 -13.71
N LEU A 92 22.05 18.27 -12.63
CA LEU A 92 21.72 16.99 -12.03
C LEU A 92 21.02 16.05 -13.01
N SER A 93 20.02 16.55 -13.73
CA SER A 93 19.24 15.76 -14.68
C SER A 93 20.11 15.21 -15.82
N ASP A 94 20.97 16.06 -16.42
CA ASP A 94 21.86 15.63 -17.50
C ASP A 94 22.85 14.54 -17.06
N GLY A 95 23.36 14.67 -15.83
CA GLY A 95 24.25 13.65 -15.26
C GLY A 95 23.53 12.35 -14.93
N LEU A 96 22.29 12.43 -14.44
CA LEU A 96 21.48 11.24 -14.13
C LEU A 96 21.01 10.53 -15.39
N VAL A 97 20.68 11.25 -16.47
CA VAL A 97 20.36 10.68 -17.79
C VAL A 97 21.55 9.92 -18.36
N GLN A 98 22.75 10.51 -18.30
CA GLN A 98 23.97 9.81 -18.73
C GLN A 98 24.20 8.54 -17.91
N ARG A 99 24.06 8.63 -16.58
CA ARG A 99 24.23 7.49 -15.69
C ARG A 99 23.20 6.38 -15.96
N ALA A 100 21.92 6.72 -16.15
CA ALA A 100 20.89 5.77 -16.50
C ALA A 100 21.20 5.01 -17.80
N SER A 101 21.74 5.72 -18.80
CA SER A 101 22.17 5.12 -20.07
C SER A 101 23.38 4.18 -19.88
N LEU A 102 24.34 4.57 -19.04
CA LEU A 102 25.48 3.74 -18.68
C LEU A 102 25.02 2.44 -18.00
N LEU A 103 24.11 2.54 -17.02
CA LEU A 103 23.58 1.38 -16.30
C LEU A 103 22.82 0.41 -17.21
N GLU A 104 22.07 0.94 -18.18
CA GLU A 104 21.43 0.11 -19.21
C GLU A 104 22.45 -0.69 -20.06
N LEU A 105 23.55 -0.05 -20.48
CA LEU A 105 24.60 -0.73 -21.23
C LEU A 105 25.29 -1.80 -20.39
N LEU A 106 25.49 -1.56 -19.09
CA LEU A 106 26.03 -2.56 -18.16
C LEU A 106 25.10 -3.76 -18.03
N MET A 107 23.78 -3.56 -17.93
CA MET A 107 22.83 -4.67 -17.92
C MET A 107 22.91 -5.50 -19.20
N LYS A 108 22.98 -4.84 -20.36
CA LYS A 108 23.12 -5.51 -21.66
C LYS A 108 24.41 -6.34 -21.77
N ASP A 109 25.51 -5.88 -21.15
CA ASP A 109 26.75 -6.62 -21.12
C ASP A 109 26.71 -7.77 -20.11
N PHE A 110 26.28 -7.52 -18.87
CA PHE A 110 26.29 -8.50 -17.75
C PHE A 110 25.40 -9.72 -18.00
N TYR A 111 24.27 -9.52 -18.69
CA TYR A 111 23.36 -10.60 -19.08
C TYR A 111 23.50 -11.02 -20.55
N GLY A 112 24.35 -10.35 -21.30
CA GLY A 112 24.68 -10.66 -22.70
C GLY A 112 26.04 -11.32 -22.86
N ALA A 113 26.93 -10.65 -23.59
CA ALA A 113 28.22 -11.20 -24.01
C ALA A 113 29.32 -11.16 -22.94
N ASN A 114 29.16 -10.45 -21.83
CA ASN A 114 30.16 -10.25 -20.78
C ASN A 114 31.51 -9.71 -21.30
N ARG A 115 31.50 -8.79 -22.27
CA ARG A 115 32.71 -8.26 -22.91
C ARG A 115 33.58 -7.52 -21.92
N LEU A 116 33.01 -6.80 -21.00
CA LEU A 116 33.74 -6.05 -20.00
C LEU A 116 34.60 -6.92 -19.10
N VAL A 117 34.15 -8.13 -18.78
CA VAL A 117 34.92 -9.12 -18.03
C VAL A 117 35.98 -9.77 -18.96
N GLN A 118 35.61 -10.12 -20.19
CA GLN A 118 36.53 -10.73 -21.16
C GLN A 118 37.71 -9.81 -21.54
N GLU A 119 37.43 -8.51 -21.64
CA GLU A 119 38.42 -7.46 -21.95
C GLU A 119 39.20 -6.97 -20.71
N GLY A 120 38.96 -7.56 -19.53
CA GLY A 120 39.63 -7.19 -18.29
C GLY A 120 39.28 -5.82 -17.74
N LYS A 121 38.15 -5.24 -18.19
CA LYS A 121 37.67 -3.93 -17.67
C LYS A 121 37.02 -4.07 -16.29
N ILE A 122 36.51 -5.24 -15.98
CA ILE A 122 35.91 -5.61 -14.70
C ILE A 122 36.50 -6.94 -14.27
N PRO A 123 36.97 -7.07 -13.01
CA PRO A 123 37.37 -8.36 -12.46
C PRO A 123 36.19 -9.33 -12.41
N ALA A 124 36.39 -10.57 -12.86
CA ALA A 124 35.32 -11.59 -12.89
C ALA A 124 34.68 -11.82 -11.51
N ALA A 125 35.46 -11.66 -10.43
CA ALA A 125 34.99 -11.81 -9.06
C ALA A 125 33.86 -10.82 -8.72
N CYS A 126 33.93 -9.58 -9.20
CA CYS A 126 32.92 -8.54 -8.94
C CYS A 126 31.53 -8.92 -9.48
N LEU A 127 31.46 -9.71 -10.53
CA LEU A 127 30.22 -10.21 -11.12
C LEU A 127 29.86 -11.62 -10.57
N ALA A 128 30.80 -12.55 -10.59
CA ALA A 128 30.56 -13.94 -10.26
C ALA A 128 30.21 -14.20 -8.79
N GLN A 129 30.74 -13.37 -7.87
CA GLN A 129 30.47 -13.44 -6.43
C GLN A 129 29.24 -12.58 -6.01
N ASN A 130 28.71 -11.78 -6.92
CA ASN A 130 27.58 -10.93 -6.64
C ASN A 130 26.27 -11.74 -6.50
N PRO A 131 25.63 -11.77 -5.33
CA PRO A 131 24.40 -12.56 -5.11
C PRO A 131 23.21 -12.06 -5.93
N GLU A 132 23.23 -10.80 -6.37
CA GLU A 132 22.19 -10.21 -7.21
C GLU A 132 22.38 -10.50 -8.71
N TRP A 133 23.53 -11.09 -9.11
CA TRP A 133 23.72 -11.57 -10.47
C TRP A 133 23.03 -12.91 -10.67
N LEU A 134 21.84 -12.87 -11.22
CA LEU A 134 20.97 -14.03 -11.37
C LEU A 134 21.39 -14.87 -12.59
N ARG A 135 22.24 -15.86 -12.39
CA ARG A 135 22.81 -16.72 -13.46
C ARG A 135 21.78 -17.32 -14.43
N PRO A 136 20.57 -17.77 -13.99
CA PRO A 136 19.56 -18.30 -14.91
C PRO A 136 19.07 -17.32 -15.98
N LEU A 137 19.40 -16.02 -15.85
CA LEU A 137 19.00 -14.95 -16.78
C LEU A 137 20.10 -14.63 -17.80
N VAL A 138 21.30 -15.18 -17.69
CA VAL A 138 22.39 -14.93 -18.63
C VAL A 138 22.01 -15.45 -20.02
N GLY A 139 22.18 -14.59 -21.03
CA GLY A 139 21.78 -14.86 -22.41
C GLY A 139 20.30 -14.55 -22.72
N LEU A 140 19.53 -14.08 -21.73
CA LEU A 140 18.15 -13.68 -21.97
C LEU A 140 18.06 -12.17 -22.31
N THR A 141 17.45 -11.88 -23.44
CA THR A 141 17.07 -10.51 -23.81
C THR A 141 15.64 -10.25 -23.37
N PRO A 142 15.36 -9.21 -22.58
CA PRO A 142 14.00 -8.84 -22.21
C PRO A 142 13.13 -8.53 -23.44
N ARG A 143 11.82 -8.73 -23.32
CA ARG A 143 10.87 -8.27 -24.34
C ARG A 143 11.00 -6.76 -24.50
N GLY A 144 11.25 -6.27 -25.71
CA GLY A 144 11.49 -4.86 -26.02
C GLY A 144 12.94 -4.42 -25.87
N GLU A 145 13.88 -5.35 -25.59
CA GLU A 145 15.35 -5.16 -25.57
C GLU A 145 15.90 -4.22 -24.49
N ASP A 146 15.04 -3.63 -23.66
CA ASP A 146 15.44 -2.76 -22.55
C ASP A 146 15.30 -3.48 -21.20
N PHE A 147 16.30 -3.28 -20.33
CA PHE A 147 16.34 -3.86 -18.98
C PHE A 147 15.75 -2.90 -17.94
N LEU A 148 15.96 -1.61 -18.12
CA LEU A 148 15.66 -0.57 -17.13
C LEU A 148 14.61 0.42 -17.64
N TYR A 149 13.60 0.69 -16.82
CA TYR A 149 12.47 1.58 -17.17
C TYR A 149 12.19 2.64 -16.10
N TYR A 150 12.49 2.31 -14.84
CA TYR A 150 12.24 3.17 -13.70
C TYR A 150 13.40 3.11 -12.73
N LEU A 151 14.02 4.26 -12.46
CA LEU A 151 15.23 4.37 -11.65
C LEU A 151 15.06 5.44 -10.58
N ALA A 152 15.81 5.30 -9.50
CA ALA A 152 16.05 6.37 -8.57
C ALA A 152 17.53 6.43 -8.19
N PHE A 153 17.98 7.64 -7.82
CA PHE A 153 19.35 7.88 -7.40
C PHE A 153 19.36 8.62 -6.07
N ASP A 154 20.14 8.12 -5.13
CA ASP A 154 20.39 8.79 -3.87
C ASP A 154 21.63 9.69 -4.05
N LEU A 155 21.48 10.98 -3.75
CA LEU A 155 22.48 12.02 -3.94
C LEU A 155 22.82 12.68 -2.61
N GLY A 156 24.07 13.11 -2.44
CA GLY A 156 24.52 13.96 -1.34
C GLY A 156 25.43 15.06 -1.90
N ARG A 157 25.48 16.20 -1.22
CA ARG A 157 26.38 17.29 -1.57
C ARG A 157 27.61 17.18 -0.69
N ASP A 158 28.80 17.20 -1.32
CA ASP A 158 30.10 17.15 -0.62
C ASP A 158 30.49 18.50 0.00
N GLU A 159 31.57 18.52 0.77
CA GLU A 159 32.11 19.72 1.42
C GLU A 159 32.46 20.83 0.44
N SER A 160 32.79 20.51 -0.81
CA SER A 160 33.03 21.48 -1.88
C SER A 160 31.74 22.02 -2.52
N GLY A 161 30.57 21.59 -2.06
CA GLY A 161 29.29 21.98 -2.60
C GLY A 161 28.89 21.23 -3.87
N ARG A 162 29.62 20.17 -4.29
CA ARG A 162 29.32 19.37 -5.47
C ARG A 162 28.39 18.20 -5.15
N TRP A 163 27.44 17.93 -6.03
CA TRP A 163 26.60 16.74 -5.91
C TRP A 163 27.37 15.46 -6.24
N ARG A 164 27.21 14.44 -5.39
CA ARG A 164 27.76 13.10 -5.53
C ARG A 164 26.65 12.07 -5.54
N VAL A 165 26.78 11.03 -6.36
CA VAL A 165 25.88 9.88 -6.34
C VAL A 165 26.33 8.94 -5.20
N LEU A 166 25.42 8.71 -4.26
CA LEU A 166 25.64 7.83 -3.10
C LEU A 166 25.21 6.40 -3.38
N ALA A 167 24.10 6.22 -4.12
CA ALA A 167 23.61 4.92 -4.51
C ALA A 167 22.71 4.97 -5.75
N ASP A 168 22.83 3.95 -6.56
CA ASP A 168 21.92 3.62 -7.65
C ASP A 168 20.79 2.74 -7.09
N ARG A 169 19.54 3.04 -7.45
CA ARG A 169 18.35 2.29 -7.08
C ARG A 169 17.64 1.86 -8.35
N VAL A 170 17.88 0.65 -8.77
CA VAL A 170 17.46 0.15 -10.08
C VAL A 170 16.66 -1.15 -10.00
N GLN A 171 16.62 -1.80 -8.82
CA GLN A 171 15.88 -3.04 -8.65
C GLN A 171 14.37 -2.79 -8.48
N ALA A 172 14.02 -2.11 -7.39
CA ALA A 172 12.64 -1.76 -7.06
C ALA A 172 12.60 -0.43 -6.27
N PRO A 173 13.06 0.70 -6.86
CA PRO A 173 13.18 1.95 -6.13
C PRO A 173 11.85 2.42 -5.56
N SER A 174 11.84 2.80 -4.28
CA SER A 174 10.68 3.29 -3.55
C SER A 174 10.74 4.81 -3.34
N GLY A 175 9.60 5.44 -3.09
CA GLY A 175 9.51 6.84 -2.70
C GLY A 175 8.73 7.74 -3.63
N ILE A 176 8.40 7.31 -4.86
CA ILE A 176 7.77 8.17 -5.87
C ILE A 176 6.35 8.63 -5.47
N ALA A 177 5.55 7.73 -4.85
CA ALA A 177 4.22 8.11 -4.35
C ALA A 177 4.33 9.05 -3.16
N PHE A 178 5.29 8.82 -2.29
CA PHE A 178 5.58 9.72 -1.16
C PHE A 178 6.04 11.09 -1.63
N ALA A 179 6.87 11.17 -2.69
CA ALA A 179 7.27 12.45 -3.28
C ALA A 179 6.06 13.24 -3.81
N LEU A 180 5.08 12.57 -4.41
CA LEU A 180 3.85 13.21 -4.87
C LEU A 180 2.99 13.70 -3.70
N GLU A 181 2.80 12.90 -2.66
CA GLU A 181 2.03 13.27 -1.47
C GLU A 181 2.73 14.39 -0.66
N ASN A 182 4.05 14.34 -0.54
CA ASN A 182 4.83 15.43 0.05
C ASN A 182 4.57 16.76 -0.70
N ARG A 183 4.58 16.74 -2.05
CA ARG A 183 4.29 17.91 -2.88
C ARG A 183 2.87 18.45 -2.61
N VAL A 184 1.87 17.58 -2.52
CA VAL A 184 0.49 17.99 -2.25
C VAL A 184 0.38 18.60 -0.86
N ALA A 185 0.96 17.95 0.16
CA ALA A 185 0.95 18.45 1.54
C ALA A 185 1.66 19.81 1.65
N THR A 186 2.87 19.94 1.10
CA THR A 186 3.68 21.15 1.18
C THR A 186 3.04 22.32 0.42
N THR A 187 2.40 22.05 -0.72
CA THR A 187 1.65 23.06 -1.47
C THR A 187 0.44 23.58 -0.66
N ARG A 188 -0.20 22.73 0.15
CA ARG A 188 -1.29 23.16 1.06
C ARG A 188 -0.80 23.99 2.24
N VAL A 189 0.42 23.72 2.70
CA VAL A 189 1.07 24.50 3.76
C VAL A 189 1.49 25.89 3.24
N PHE A 190 2.03 25.95 2.02
CA PHE A 190 2.61 27.16 1.43
C PHE A 190 2.03 27.50 0.04
N PRO A 191 0.70 27.66 -0.11
CA PRO A 191 0.07 27.86 -1.42
C PRO A 191 0.53 29.15 -2.12
N ASP A 192 0.67 30.24 -1.38
CA ASP A 192 1.02 31.56 -1.92
C ASP A 192 2.44 31.58 -2.48
N ILE A 193 3.40 31.10 -1.68
CA ILE A 193 4.81 31.11 -2.09
C ILE A 193 5.10 30.09 -3.18
N PHE A 194 4.39 28.94 -3.19
CA PHE A 194 4.51 27.94 -4.24
C PHE A 194 4.15 28.52 -5.62
N GLN A 195 3.09 29.34 -5.70
CA GLN A 195 2.71 30.01 -6.93
C GLN A 195 3.69 31.12 -7.29
N LYS A 196 4.10 31.93 -6.32
CA LYS A 196 5.00 33.08 -6.53
C LYS A 196 6.36 32.64 -7.06
N MET A 197 6.94 31.59 -6.49
CA MET A 197 8.27 31.07 -6.86
C MET A 197 8.26 30.31 -8.20
N SER A 198 7.13 30.09 -8.83
CA SER A 198 7.03 29.36 -10.10
C SER A 198 7.69 27.97 -10.04
N ILE A 199 7.24 27.13 -9.10
CA ILE A 199 7.78 25.79 -8.91
C ILE A 199 7.30 24.82 -10.00
N ARG A 200 8.22 24.04 -10.56
CA ARG A 200 7.91 23.02 -11.59
C ARG A 200 6.92 21.99 -11.08
N ARG A 201 5.95 21.63 -11.92
CA ARG A 201 4.88 20.68 -11.59
C ARG A 201 5.33 19.24 -11.84
N LEU A 202 4.87 18.29 -11.01
CA LEU A 202 5.18 16.86 -11.16
C LEU A 202 4.27 16.15 -12.16
N ALA A 203 3.07 16.68 -12.43
CA ALA A 203 2.06 16.03 -13.28
C ALA A 203 2.56 15.63 -14.69
N PRO A 204 3.36 16.44 -15.41
CA PRO A 204 3.89 16.05 -16.72
C PRO A 204 4.73 14.76 -16.65
N PHE A 205 5.58 14.61 -15.63
CA PHE A 205 6.39 13.42 -15.42
C PHE A 205 5.51 12.17 -15.24
N PHE A 206 4.48 12.23 -14.40
CA PHE A 206 3.56 11.11 -14.20
C PHE A 206 2.76 10.76 -15.45
N GLY A 207 2.47 11.76 -16.30
CA GLY A 207 1.90 11.53 -17.63
C GLY A 207 2.82 10.74 -18.55
N LYS A 208 4.12 11.06 -18.56
CA LYS A 208 5.14 10.30 -19.29
C LYS A 208 5.32 8.89 -18.71
N PHE A 209 5.28 8.75 -17.39
CA PHE A 209 5.33 7.46 -16.72
C PHE A 209 4.16 6.54 -17.14
N ARG A 210 2.94 7.07 -17.19
CA ARG A 210 1.79 6.32 -17.71
C ARG A 210 1.97 5.92 -19.18
N LYS A 211 2.45 6.83 -20.01
CA LYS A 211 2.72 6.55 -21.43
C LYS A 211 3.77 5.46 -21.61
N MET A 212 4.78 5.40 -20.75
CA MET A 212 5.76 4.31 -20.75
C MET A 212 5.08 2.96 -20.62
N PHE A 213 4.20 2.76 -19.59
CA PHE A 213 3.46 1.50 -19.43
C PHE A 213 2.57 1.18 -20.62
N GLN A 214 1.87 2.17 -21.18
CA GLN A 214 1.04 1.99 -22.38
C GLN A 214 1.89 1.55 -23.58
N GLY A 215 3.09 2.10 -23.72
CA GLY A 215 4.05 1.72 -24.78
C GLY A 215 4.58 0.28 -24.64
N LEU A 216 4.61 -0.28 -23.44
CA LEU A 216 5.01 -1.67 -23.19
C LEU A 216 3.91 -2.70 -23.57
N ASN A 217 2.67 -2.27 -23.71
CA ASN A 217 1.55 -3.10 -24.16
C ASN A 217 0.71 -2.37 -25.22
N PRO A 218 1.29 -2.06 -26.40
CA PRO A 218 0.63 -1.23 -27.42
C PRO A 218 -0.60 -1.90 -28.02
N ALA A 219 -0.65 -3.23 -28.05
CA ALA A 219 -1.79 -4.00 -28.56
C ALA A 219 -2.97 -4.06 -27.57
N ALA A 220 -2.76 -3.65 -26.30
CA ALA A 220 -3.73 -3.77 -25.22
C ALA A 220 -4.36 -5.19 -25.10
N ASP A 221 -3.57 -6.23 -25.46
CA ASP A 221 -4.00 -7.62 -25.54
C ASP A 221 -3.91 -8.39 -24.21
N GLY A 222 -3.65 -7.67 -23.12
CA GLY A 222 -3.55 -8.25 -21.77
C GLY A 222 -3.45 -7.21 -20.69
N LEU A 223 -3.40 -7.68 -19.45
CA LEU A 223 -3.36 -6.86 -18.25
C LEU A 223 -1.97 -6.26 -18.02
N MET A 224 -1.94 -5.15 -17.29
CA MET A 224 -0.74 -4.57 -16.72
C MET A 224 -0.91 -4.47 -15.20
N GLY A 225 0.10 -4.89 -14.44
CA GLY A 225 -0.01 -4.94 -12.98
C GLY A 225 1.24 -4.58 -12.22
N ILE A 226 1.07 -4.29 -10.94
CA ILE A 226 2.12 -4.15 -9.94
C ILE A 226 2.16 -5.43 -9.12
N LEU A 227 3.29 -6.10 -9.07
CA LEU A 227 3.53 -7.25 -8.20
C LEU A 227 4.07 -6.76 -6.86
N THR A 228 3.23 -6.81 -5.82
CA THR A 228 3.54 -6.39 -4.46
C THR A 228 3.81 -7.59 -3.54
N PRO A 229 4.68 -7.45 -2.52
CA PRO A 229 4.81 -8.47 -1.47
C PRO A 229 3.66 -8.47 -0.45
N GLY A 230 2.64 -7.63 -0.65
CA GLY A 230 1.44 -7.57 0.19
C GLY A 230 1.46 -6.51 1.30
N PRO A 231 0.37 -6.42 2.10
CA PRO A 231 0.10 -5.33 3.03
C PRO A 231 1.04 -5.25 4.24
N MET A 232 1.81 -6.30 4.49
CA MET A 232 2.82 -6.29 5.56
C MET A 232 4.12 -5.57 5.14
N ASN A 233 4.28 -5.23 3.86
CA ASN A 233 5.45 -4.50 3.37
C ASN A 233 5.38 -3.02 3.75
N GLU A 234 6.52 -2.42 4.12
CA GLU A 234 6.61 -0.98 4.46
C GLU A 234 6.22 -0.06 3.31
N GLY A 235 6.44 -0.47 2.05
CA GLY A 235 6.08 0.25 0.83
C GLY A 235 4.65 0.01 0.33
N TYR A 236 3.81 -0.74 1.03
CA TYR A 236 2.49 -1.13 0.52
C TYR A 236 1.57 0.06 0.25
N PHE A 237 1.65 1.12 1.05
CA PHE A 237 0.95 2.38 0.75
C PHE A 237 1.32 2.89 -0.65
N GLU A 238 2.62 2.97 -0.95
CA GLU A 238 3.11 3.41 -2.26
C GLU A 238 2.59 2.51 -3.38
N HIS A 239 2.62 1.18 -3.19
CA HIS A 239 2.17 0.22 -4.21
C HIS A 239 0.70 0.40 -4.55
N THR A 240 -0.17 0.54 -3.53
CA THR A 240 -1.61 0.75 -3.72
C THR A 240 -1.90 2.11 -4.35
N TYR A 241 -1.22 3.16 -3.89
CA TYR A 241 -1.40 4.51 -4.39
C TYR A 241 -1.03 4.63 -5.87
N ILE A 242 0.17 4.16 -6.23
CA ILE A 242 0.68 4.30 -7.60
C ILE A 242 -0.03 3.37 -8.58
N ALA A 243 -0.49 2.19 -8.13
CA ALA A 243 -1.33 1.30 -8.93
C ALA A 243 -2.60 2.01 -9.39
N ARG A 244 -3.31 2.66 -8.45
CA ARG A 244 -4.50 3.46 -8.75
C ARG A 244 -4.19 4.65 -9.63
N PHE A 245 -3.08 5.36 -9.34
CA PHE A 245 -2.70 6.57 -10.09
C PHE A 245 -2.36 6.27 -11.55
N LEU A 246 -1.65 5.18 -11.82
CA LEU A 246 -1.26 4.75 -13.16
C LEU A 246 -2.31 3.89 -13.88
N GLY A 247 -3.32 3.38 -13.16
CA GLY A 247 -4.32 2.47 -13.69
C GLY A 247 -3.81 1.03 -13.86
N LEU A 248 -2.88 0.60 -13.00
CA LEU A 248 -2.33 -0.75 -12.97
C LEU A 248 -3.08 -1.62 -11.97
N MET A 249 -3.16 -2.92 -12.24
CA MET A 249 -3.74 -3.88 -11.30
C MET A 249 -2.77 -4.17 -10.16
N LEU A 250 -3.22 -4.12 -8.92
CA LEU A 250 -2.42 -4.54 -7.76
C LEU A 250 -2.54 -6.04 -7.56
N LEU A 251 -1.41 -6.74 -7.59
CA LEU A 251 -1.32 -8.21 -7.59
C LEU A 251 -0.25 -8.68 -6.59
N GLU A 252 -0.51 -9.80 -5.95
CA GLU A 252 0.48 -10.58 -5.19
C GLU A 252 0.88 -11.84 -5.97
N GLY A 253 1.95 -12.53 -5.56
CA GLY A 253 2.41 -13.73 -6.26
C GLY A 253 1.34 -14.82 -6.37
N GLU A 254 0.47 -14.93 -5.38
CA GLU A 254 -0.64 -15.88 -5.35
C GLU A 254 -1.76 -15.57 -6.37
N ASP A 255 -1.90 -14.30 -6.78
CA ASP A 255 -2.85 -13.89 -7.82
C ASP A 255 -2.39 -14.32 -9.22
N LEU A 256 -1.16 -14.83 -9.36
CA LEU A 256 -0.52 -15.14 -10.62
C LEU A 256 -0.29 -16.64 -10.78
N THR A 257 -0.25 -17.08 -12.02
CA THR A 257 0.22 -18.44 -12.41
C THR A 257 0.78 -18.41 -13.82
N VAL A 258 1.55 -19.43 -14.18
CA VAL A 258 2.05 -19.60 -15.55
C VAL A 258 1.29 -20.74 -16.19
N GLN A 259 0.58 -20.47 -17.28
CA GLN A 259 -0.13 -21.45 -18.07
C GLN A 259 0.35 -21.41 -19.52
N GLU A 260 0.76 -22.56 -20.08
CA GLU A 260 1.28 -22.69 -21.45
C GLU A 260 2.48 -21.77 -21.76
N GLY A 261 3.18 -21.35 -20.69
CA GLY A 261 4.32 -20.45 -20.75
C GLY A 261 3.95 -18.97 -20.80
N GLN A 262 2.68 -18.63 -20.60
CA GLN A 262 2.22 -17.26 -20.42
C GLN A 262 1.96 -16.96 -18.94
N LEU A 263 2.36 -15.77 -18.50
CA LEU A 263 1.98 -15.28 -17.18
C LEU A 263 0.52 -14.81 -17.22
N VAL A 264 -0.32 -15.36 -16.35
CA VAL A 264 -1.75 -15.03 -16.28
C VAL A 264 -2.16 -14.65 -14.85
N ALA A 265 -3.10 -13.73 -14.75
CA ALA A 265 -3.73 -13.35 -13.49
C ALA A 265 -4.99 -14.18 -13.25
N LYS A 266 -5.15 -14.70 -12.03
CA LYS A 266 -6.34 -15.40 -11.57
C LYS A 266 -7.41 -14.36 -11.24
N THR A 267 -8.50 -14.37 -11.98
CA THR A 267 -9.57 -13.39 -11.80
C THR A 267 -10.94 -14.06 -11.76
N VAL A 268 -11.95 -13.36 -11.29
CA VAL A 268 -13.34 -13.85 -11.31
C VAL A 268 -13.87 -14.07 -12.73
N ASP A 269 -13.21 -13.53 -13.75
CA ASP A 269 -13.50 -13.78 -15.18
C ASP A 269 -12.72 -14.99 -15.75
N GLY A 270 -11.91 -15.64 -14.91
CA GLY A 270 -10.95 -16.69 -15.29
C GLY A 270 -9.52 -16.19 -15.39
N LEU A 271 -8.68 -16.96 -16.07
CA LEU A 271 -7.26 -16.64 -16.27
C LEU A 271 -7.11 -15.63 -17.41
N LEU A 272 -6.53 -14.48 -17.10
CA LEU A 272 -6.29 -13.40 -18.06
C LEU A 272 -4.79 -13.15 -18.26
N PRO A 273 -4.30 -12.98 -19.50
CA PRO A 273 -2.89 -12.73 -19.77
C PRO A 273 -2.41 -11.45 -19.10
N LEU A 274 -1.21 -11.51 -18.47
CA LEU A 274 -0.52 -10.37 -17.89
C LEU A 274 0.72 -10.06 -18.72
N ARG A 275 0.71 -8.94 -19.46
CA ARG A 275 1.75 -8.57 -20.42
C ARG A 275 2.85 -7.71 -19.85
N VAL A 276 2.52 -6.93 -18.80
CA VAL A 276 3.49 -6.05 -18.14
C VAL A 276 3.36 -6.21 -16.63
N VAL A 277 4.47 -6.45 -15.96
CA VAL A 277 4.56 -6.54 -14.50
C VAL A 277 5.57 -5.53 -13.99
N TRP A 278 5.11 -4.56 -13.21
CA TRP A 278 6.01 -3.74 -12.42
C TRP A 278 6.23 -4.42 -11.06
N ARG A 279 7.37 -5.06 -10.91
CA ARG A 279 7.70 -5.76 -9.66
C ARG A 279 8.11 -4.80 -8.56
N ARG A 280 7.62 -5.07 -7.36
CA ARG A 280 8.01 -4.40 -6.11
C ARG A 280 8.61 -5.40 -5.12
N ILE A 281 9.10 -6.52 -5.63
CA ILE A 281 9.85 -7.55 -4.92
C ILE A 281 11.26 -7.64 -5.51
N ASP A 282 12.24 -8.05 -4.72
CA ASP A 282 13.59 -8.27 -5.23
C ASP A 282 13.63 -9.42 -6.20
N GLY A 283 14.49 -9.33 -7.21
CA GLY A 283 14.57 -10.28 -8.31
C GLY A 283 14.72 -11.74 -7.89
N ILE A 284 15.51 -11.97 -6.83
CA ILE A 284 15.75 -13.31 -6.29
C ILE A 284 14.49 -14.03 -5.81
N TYR A 285 13.45 -13.29 -5.39
CA TYR A 285 12.19 -13.86 -4.90
C TYR A 285 11.15 -14.08 -6.01
N ALA A 286 11.44 -13.72 -7.26
CA ALA A 286 10.44 -13.67 -8.32
C ALA A 286 9.95 -15.04 -8.81
N ASP A 287 10.80 -16.07 -8.76
CA ASP A 287 10.46 -17.43 -9.20
C ASP A 287 11.06 -18.48 -8.25
N PRO A 288 10.24 -19.18 -7.44
CA PRO A 288 10.75 -20.20 -6.51
C PRO A 288 11.31 -21.46 -7.20
N LEU A 289 11.01 -21.71 -8.48
CA LEU A 289 11.51 -22.88 -9.18
C LEU A 289 12.97 -22.74 -9.66
N GLU A 290 13.39 -21.53 -9.99
CA GLU A 290 14.70 -21.30 -10.58
C GLU A 290 15.60 -20.35 -9.78
N LEU A 291 15.02 -19.61 -8.80
CA LEU A 291 15.76 -18.66 -7.97
C LEU A 291 15.71 -19.08 -6.50
N LYS A 292 15.00 -18.38 -5.65
CA LYS A 292 14.93 -18.69 -4.21
C LYS A 292 13.79 -19.66 -3.90
N GLU A 293 14.10 -20.92 -3.66
CA GLU A 293 13.17 -22.06 -3.51
C GLU A 293 12.07 -21.86 -2.44
N ASN A 294 12.37 -21.15 -1.38
CA ASN A 294 11.41 -20.89 -0.29
C ASN A 294 10.64 -19.59 -0.46
N SER A 295 10.71 -18.92 -1.61
CA SER A 295 9.96 -17.70 -1.89
C SER A 295 8.47 -17.98 -1.99
N ARG A 296 7.67 -17.18 -1.26
CA ARG A 296 6.21 -17.13 -1.38
C ARG A 296 5.72 -15.82 -2.03
N LEU A 297 6.66 -14.96 -2.44
CA LEU A 297 6.34 -13.64 -3.01
C LEU A 297 6.25 -13.66 -4.53
N GLY A 298 6.93 -14.60 -5.16
CA GLY A 298 6.98 -14.73 -6.61
C GLY A 298 6.00 -15.76 -7.16
N THR A 299 6.08 -15.96 -8.48
CA THR A 299 5.21 -16.87 -9.22
C THR A 299 6.04 -18.02 -9.82
N PRO A 300 5.72 -19.28 -9.49
CA PRO A 300 6.42 -20.43 -10.07
C PRO A 300 6.37 -20.43 -11.60
N GLY A 301 7.53 -20.56 -12.25
CA GLY A 301 7.66 -20.61 -13.70
C GLY A 301 7.70 -19.25 -14.40
N LEU A 302 7.79 -18.15 -13.66
CA LEU A 302 7.87 -16.79 -14.22
C LEU A 302 9.04 -16.65 -15.19
N LEU A 303 10.22 -17.24 -14.89
CA LEU A 303 11.36 -17.21 -15.79
C LEU A 303 11.06 -17.89 -17.14
N GLY A 304 10.24 -18.94 -17.13
CA GLY A 304 9.76 -19.58 -18.35
C GLY A 304 8.95 -18.64 -19.24
N ALA A 305 8.07 -17.82 -18.66
CA ALA A 305 7.28 -16.81 -19.39
C ALA A 305 8.18 -15.67 -19.91
N ILE A 306 9.20 -15.26 -19.15
CA ILE A 306 10.18 -14.25 -19.56
C ILE A 306 11.00 -14.79 -20.75
N ARG A 307 11.47 -16.04 -20.72
CA ARG A 307 12.21 -16.67 -21.83
C ARG A 307 11.40 -16.74 -23.13
N LYS A 308 10.09 -16.93 -23.02
CA LYS A 308 9.17 -16.90 -24.15
C LYS A 308 8.82 -15.48 -24.62
N GLN A 309 9.33 -14.44 -23.96
CA GLN A 309 9.03 -13.03 -24.22
C GLN A 309 7.53 -12.69 -24.13
N GLU A 310 6.76 -13.43 -23.31
CA GLU A 310 5.33 -13.24 -23.13
C GLU A 310 5.00 -12.12 -22.15
N VAL A 311 5.95 -11.71 -21.31
CA VAL A 311 5.79 -10.67 -20.28
C VAL A 311 6.98 -9.74 -20.22
N THR A 312 6.71 -8.45 -20.08
CA THR A 312 7.71 -7.42 -19.78
C THR A 312 7.75 -7.18 -18.27
N VAL A 313 8.93 -7.33 -17.66
CA VAL A 313 9.13 -7.06 -16.23
C VAL A 313 9.85 -5.73 -16.05
N VAL A 314 9.28 -4.82 -15.29
CA VAL A 314 9.79 -3.46 -14.99
C VAL A 314 10.34 -3.44 -13.55
N ASN A 315 11.62 -3.18 -13.28
CA ASN A 315 12.75 -3.39 -14.16
C ASN A 315 13.04 -4.88 -14.31
N ALA A 316 13.79 -5.26 -15.34
CA ALA A 316 14.12 -6.65 -15.59
C ALA A 316 14.70 -7.35 -14.35
N LEU A 317 14.44 -8.65 -14.20
CA LEU A 317 15.05 -9.43 -13.13
C LEU A 317 16.57 -9.38 -13.27
N GLY A 318 17.26 -9.41 -12.13
CA GLY A 318 18.71 -9.30 -12.06
C GLY A 318 19.24 -7.86 -12.10
N SER A 319 18.40 -6.82 -12.25
CA SER A 319 18.85 -5.42 -12.19
C SER A 319 19.48 -5.05 -10.84
N GLY A 320 19.17 -5.78 -9.76
CA GLY A 320 19.78 -5.60 -8.44
C GLY A 320 21.31 -5.69 -8.45
N VAL A 321 21.89 -6.37 -9.41
CA VAL A 321 23.36 -6.44 -9.57
C VAL A 321 24.01 -5.05 -9.61
N LEU A 322 23.35 -4.07 -10.23
CA LEU A 322 23.86 -2.71 -10.37
C LEU A 322 23.77 -1.88 -9.08
N GLU A 323 22.99 -2.29 -8.09
CA GLU A 323 22.90 -1.59 -6.80
C GLU A 323 24.09 -1.86 -5.89
N SER A 324 24.91 -2.83 -6.25
CA SER A 324 26.09 -3.23 -5.47
C SER A 324 27.14 -2.13 -5.45
N ARG A 325 27.65 -1.84 -4.27
CA ARG A 325 28.61 -0.75 -4.03
C ARG A 325 29.90 -0.91 -4.81
N VAL A 326 30.31 -2.13 -5.12
CA VAL A 326 31.53 -2.43 -5.90
C VAL A 326 31.58 -1.63 -7.21
N TRP A 327 30.45 -1.38 -7.84
CA TRP A 327 30.41 -0.66 -9.12
C TRP A 327 30.86 0.78 -9.02
N SER A 328 30.74 1.43 -7.85
CA SER A 328 31.24 2.78 -7.64
C SER A 328 32.73 2.93 -7.95
N ALA A 329 33.51 1.87 -7.78
CA ALA A 329 34.94 1.87 -8.10
C ALA A 329 35.22 1.85 -9.61
N PHE A 330 34.32 1.28 -10.41
CA PHE A 330 34.53 1.05 -11.85
C PHE A 330 33.76 2.00 -12.75
N LEU A 331 32.62 2.56 -12.31
CA LEU A 331 31.73 3.38 -13.15
C LEU A 331 32.41 4.54 -13.87
N PRO A 332 33.37 5.29 -13.28
CA PRO A 332 34.06 6.37 -13.99
C PRO A 332 34.80 5.88 -15.25
N GLU A 333 35.51 4.74 -15.16
CA GLU A 333 36.23 4.18 -16.29
C GLU A 333 35.30 3.49 -17.29
N LEU A 334 34.25 2.81 -16.78
CA LEU A 334 33.23 2.20 -17.62
C LEU A 334 32.43 3.21 -18.45
N CYS A 335 32.23 4.43 -17.92
CA CYS A 335 31.62 5.53 -18.67
C CYS A 335 32.46 5.91 -19.89
N LYS A 336 33.79 6.02 -19.73
CA LYS A 336 34.70 6.30 -20.86
C LYS A 336 34.68 5.17 -21.89
N VAL A 337 34.65 3.93 -21.43
CA VAL A 337 34.66 2.76 -22.32
C VAL A 337 33.36 2.63 -23.11
N LEU A 338 32.21 2.79 -22.45
CA LEU A 338 30.90 2.50 -23.02
C LEU A 338 30.21 3.69 -23.68
N LEU A 339 30.39 4.91 -23.12
CA LEU A 339 29.76 6.12 -23.62
C LEU A 339 30.76 7.07 -24.32
N HIS A 340 32.06 6.81 -24.20
CA HIS A 340 33.11 7.70 -24.66
C HIS A 340 33.05 9.10 -24.05
N GLU A 341 32.55 9.18 -22.82
CA GLU A 341 32.37 10.41 -22.05
C GLU A 341 32.95 10.29 -20.63
N GLU A 342 33.31 11.42 -20.02
CA GLU A 342 33.55 11.48 -18.60
C GLU A 342 32.23 11.43 -17.82
N LEU A 343 32.25 10.83 -16.62
CA LEU A 343 31.07 10.75 -15.77
C LEU A 343 30.69 12.15 -15.24
N LYS A 344 29.55 12.71 -15.67
CA LYS A 344 29.11 14.07 -15.32
C LYS A 344 28.79 14.22 -13.83
N LEU A 345 28.12 13.23 -13.24
CA LEU A 345 27.90 13.13 -11.79
C LEU A 345 28.79 12.04 -11.21
N THR A 346 29.81 12.46 -10.47
CA THR A 346 30.78 11.55 -9.89
C THR A 346 30.19 10.81 -8.69
N ASN A 347 30.66 9.59 -8.46
CA ASN A 347 30.43 8.86 -7.21
C ASN A 347 31.31 9.42 -6.10
N LEU A 348 31.12 8.90 -4.88
CA LEU A 348 32.16 8.92 -3.85
C LEU A 348 33.36 8.17 -4.39
N GLN A 349 34.58 8.68 -4.11
CA GLN A 349 35.80 7.99 -4.46
C GLN A 349 35.75 6.60 -3.79
N SER A 350 35.93 5.58 -4.60
CA SER A 350 35.72 4.19 -4.15
C SER A 350 36.77 3.29 -4.75
N PHE A 351 37.21 2.31 -3.98
CA PHE A 351 38.20 1.32 -4.42
C PHE A 351 37.72 -0.08 -4.00
N TRP A 352 37.82 -1.00 -4.93
CA TRP A 352 37.57 -2.40 -4.61
C TRP A 352 38.81 -3.00 -3.95
N TRP A 353 38.66 -3.60 -2.77
CA TRP A 353 39.79 -4.13 -2.01
C TRP A 353 40.45 -5.37 -2.61
N GLY A 354 39.78 -6.04 -3.55
CA GLY A 354 40.36 -7.13 -4.33
C GLY A 354 41.48 -6.68 -5.31
N ASP A 355 41.69 -5.35 -5.49
CA ASP A 355 42.77 -4.80 -6.30
C ASP A 355 44.08 -4.78 -5.51
N PRO A 356 45.15 -5.52 -5.92
CA PRO A 356 46.43 -5.53 -5.23
C PRO A 356 47.12 -4.18 -5.23
N GLU A 357 46.89 -3.35 -6.25
CA GLU A 357 47.52 -2.02 -6.33
C GLU A 357 46.95 -1.09 -5.26
N PHE A 358 45.63 -1.15 -5.04
CA PHE A 358 44.99 -0.41 -3.98
C PHE A 358 45.43 -0.86 -2.58
N GLN A 359 45.51 -2.19 -2.36
CA GLN A 359 45.98 -2.73 -1.08
C GLN A 359 47.38 -2.21 -0.69
N SER A 360 48.30 -2.03 -1.64
CA SER A 360 49.65 -1.52 -1.37
C SER A 360 49.67 -0.05 -0.98
N ARG A 361 48.70 0.74 -1.43
CA ARG A 361 48.62 2.20 -1.13
C ARG A 361 47.85 2.48 0.17
N PHE A 362 46.96 1.58 0.57
CA PHE A 362 46.01 1.82 1.67
C PHE A 362 46.62 1.81 3.08
N SER A 363 47.86 1.32 3.25
CA SER A 363 48.48 1.16 4.57
C SER A 363 48.64 2.46 5.37
N ASP A 364 48.71 3.60 4.70
CA ASP A 364 49.07 4.89 5.32
C ASP A 364 47.89 5.83 5.61
N GLU A 365 46.66 5.56 5.05
CA GLU A 365 45.51 6.48 5.09
C GLU A 365 44.22 5.84 5.59
N LYS A 366 44.29 4.88 6.53
CA LYS A 366 43.11 4.07 6.97
C LYS A 366 41.97 4.87 7.55
N ASP A 367 42.22 6.03 8.14
CA ASP A 367 41.21 6.78 8.88
C ASP A 367 40.29 7.63 7.97
N ASP A 368 40.71 7.86 6.71
CA ASP A 368 39.94 8.67 5.75
C ASP A 368 38.88 7.86 4.95
N TRP A 369 38.87 6.54 5.12
CA TRP A 369 38.07 5.64 4.34
C TRP A 369 37.01 4.89 5.19
N MET A 370 35.86 4.71 4.60
CA MET A 370 34.82 3.83 5.11
C MET A 370 34.86 2.49 4.39
N ILE A 371 34.98 1.42 5.16
CA ILE A 371 35.08 0.06 4.65
C ILE A 371 33.72 -0.60 4.79
N SER A 372 33.25 -1.22 3.71
CA SER A 372 31.90 -1.79 3.66
C SER A 372 31.80 -2.98 2.72
N PRO A 373 30.79 -3.87 2.87
CA PRO A 373 30.59 -4.99 1.98
C PRO A 373 30.40 -4.56 0.52
N ALA A 374 31.15 -5.18 -0.40
CA ALA A 374 31.18 -4.85 -1.83
C ALA A 374 29.83 -5.03 -2.53
N PHE A 375 29.06 -6.05 -2.13
CA PHE A 375 27.79 -6.43 -2.75
C PHE A 375 26.55 -5.95 -2.00
N SER A 376 26.71 -5.05 -1.02
CA SER A 376 25.59 -4.42 -0.34
C SER A 376 25.09 -3.18 -1.10
N SER A 377 23.78 -2.97 -1.10
CA SER A 377 23.11 -1.77 -1.60
C SER A 377 22.80 -0.75 -0.50
N ASN A 378 23.07 -1.06 0.78
CA ASN A 378 22.79 -0.17 1.90
C ASN A 378 23.77 1.00 1.94
N LEU A 379 23.25 2.22 2.21
CA LEU A 379 24.12 3.36 2.49
C LEU A 379 24.81 3.16 3.85
N VAL A 380 26.11 3.41 3.89
CA VAL A 380 26.92 3.36 5.11
C VAL A 380 27.51 4.75 5.33
N PHE A 381 27.32 5.29 6.51
CA PHE A 381 27.83 6.61 6.92
C PHE A 381 28.73 6.53 8.16
N GLU A 382 28.79 5.39 8.84
CA GLU A 382 29.64 5.17 10.01
C GLU A 382 30.79 4.20 9.72
N LYS A 383 31.84 4.34 10.52
CA LYS A 383 32.97 3.42 10.52
C LYS A 383 32.52 2.13 11.21
N ASP A 384 32.39 1.05 10.43
CA ASP A 384 32.33 -0.27 11.03
C ASP A 384 33.72 -0.64 11.55
N ASP A 385 33.85 -0.78 12.85
CA ASP A 385 35.09 -1.08 13.56
C ASP A 385 35.46 -2.58 13.42
N HIS A 386 35.16 -3.19 12.31
CA HIS A 386 35.48 -4.58 12.05
C HIS A 386 36.98 -4.70 11.75
N SER A 387 37.67 -5.45 12.58
CA SER A 387 39.04 -5.85 12.28
C SER A 387 39.05 -6.59 10.91
N LEU A 388 39.79 -6.07 9.95
CA LEU A 388 39.91 -6.62 8.59
C LEU A 388 40.69 -7.96 8.54
N THR A 389 41.14 -8.46 9.70
CA THR A 389 41.82 -9.75 9.85
C THR A 389 40.87 -10.89 9.56
N GLY A 390 41.10 -11.59 8.44
CA GLY A 390 40.32 -12.78 8.04
C GLY A 390 39.16 -12.53 7.08
N ILE A 391 38.94 -11.28 6.64
CA ILE A 391 37.93 -10.98 5.62
C ILE A 391 38.50 -11.23 4.22
N ASP A 392 37.71 -11.87 3.35
CA ASP A 392 38.04 -11.96 1.93
C ASP A 392 38.02 -10.54 1.31
N HIS A 393 39.17 -10.07 0.89
CA HIS A 393 39.36 -8.73 0.34
C HIS A 393 38.49 -8.49 -0.91
N SER A 394 38.13 -9.52 -1.66
CA SER A 394 37.23 -9.40 -2.81
C SER A 394 35.79 -9.03 -2.44
N MET A 395 35.40 -9.20 -1.18
CA MET A 395 34.08 -8.90 -0.65
C MET A 395 33.93 -7.48 -0.08
N VAL A 396 34.94 -6.63 -0.22
CA VAL A 396 35.02 -5.34 0.47
C VAL A 396 35.33 -4.20 -0.49
N VAL A 397 34.75 -3.03 -0.22
CA VAL A 397 35.00 -1.75 -0.90
C VAL A 397 35.36 -0.69 0.16
N ALA A 398 36.40 0.10 -0.14
CA ALA A 398 36.74 1.32 0.59
C ALA A 398 36.14 2.52 -0.15
N GLN A 399 35.44 3.39 0.57
CA GLN A 399 34.85 4.63 0.04
C GLN A 399 35.29 5.83 0.86
N GLU A 400 35.50 6.99 0.21
CA GLU A 400 35.76 8.23 0.91
C GLU A 400 34.62 8.58 1.87
N ARG A 401 34.95 9.20 2.98
CA ARG A 401 33.95 9.74 3.92
C ARG A 401 33.31 10.97 3.33
N LEU A 402 32.00 11.07 3.50
CA LEU A 402 31.24 12.21 3.06
C LEU A 402 30.61 12.92 4.26
N SER A 403 30.97 14.19 4.45
CA SER A 403 30.20 15.11 5.29
C SER A 403 29.07 15.69 4.45
N LEU A 404 27.84 15.28 4.77
CA LEU A 404 26.65 15.70 4.01
C LEU A 404 26.32 17.17 4.25
N SER A 405 25.81 17.86 3.22
CA SER A 405 25.21 19.18 3.39
C SER A 405 24.00 19.13 4.33
N THR A 406 23.75 20.26 4.98
CA THR A 406 22.59 20.43 5.87
C THR A 406 21.46 21.20 5.19
N THR A 407 20.24 21.00 5.68
CA THR A 407 19.05 21.73 5.25
C THR A 407 18.22 22.16 6.46
N PRO A 408 17.39 23.21 6.36
CA PRO A 408 16.54 23.62 7.47
C PRO A 408 15.54 22.54 7.86
N ALA A 409 15.56 22.14 9.12
CA ALA A 409 14.56 21.32 9.75
C ALA A 409 13.85 22.12 10.85
N TYR A 410 12.51 22.10 10.83
CA TYR A 410 11.71 22.77 11.84
C TYR A 410 11.34 21.80 12.94
N ARG A 411 11.95 21.98 14.12
CA ARG A 411 11.75 21.10 15.29
C ARG A 411 11.60 21.94 16.55
N HIS A 412 10.68 21.56 17.42
CA HIS A 412 10.44 22.27 18.69
C HIS A 412 10.29 23.79 18.52
N GLN A 413 9.57 24.21 17.47
CA GLN A 413 9.35 25.62 17.11
C GLN A 413 10.63 26.40 16.73
N LYS A 414 11.71 25.71 16.35
CA LYS A 414 12.97 26.32 15.93
C LYS A 414 13.46 25.73 14.62
N LEU A 415 14.18 26.55 13.86
CA LEU A 415 14.94 26.09 12.70
C LEU A 415 16.29 25.56 13.16
N SER A 416 16.66 24.38 12.69
CA SER A 416 17.99 23.79 12.93
C SER A 416 18.52 23.22 11.62
N ALA A 417 19.86 23.28 11.45
CA ALA A 417 20.51 22.60 10.35
C ALA A 417 20.53 21.09 10.61
N ALA A 418 20.19 20.30 9.61
CA ALA A 418 20.21 18.85 9.72
C ALA A 418 20.77 18.23 8.42
N PRO A 419 21.58 17.17 8.49
CA PRO A 419 22.16 16.53 7.31
C PRO A 419 21.07 15.95 6.43
N MET A 420 21.27 16.01 5.10
CA MET A 420 20.30 15.53 4.14
C MET A 420 20.88 14.68 3.02
N THR A 421 20.04 13.85 2.45
CA THR A 421 20.24 13.22 1.14
C THR A 421 19.02 13.47 0.25
N LEU A 422 19.26 13.55 -1.06
CA LEU A 422 18.22 13.79 -2.06
C LEU A 422 17.99 12.53 -2.87
N ARG A 423 16.73 12.11 -3.05
CA ARG A 423 16.35 11.04 -3.98
C ARG A 423 15.62 11.62 -5.18
N MET A 424 16.18 11.39 -6.38
CA MET A 424 15.58 11.76 -7.67
C MET A 424 15.14 10.53 -8.45
N PHE A 425 14.08 10.68 -9.23
CA PHE A 425 13.45 9.59 -9.98
C PHE A 425 13.50 9.82 -11.49
N LEU A 426 13.71 8.75 -12.24
CA LEU A 426 13.73 8.74 -13.70
C LEU A 426 12.80 7.68 -14.25
N VAL A 427 12.20 7.97 -15.39
CA VAL A 427 11.45 7.01 -16.20
C VAL A 427 11.98 6.98 -17.61
N ARG A 428 11.97 5.80 -18.23
CA ARG A 428 12.29 5.65 -19.63
C ARG A 428 11.08 6.05 -20.48
N THR A 429 11.33 6.81 -21.52
CA THR A 429 10.33 7.17 -22.52
C THR A 429 10.85 6.77 -23.92
N PRO A 430 10.00 6.75 -24.96
CA PRO A 430 10.49 6.54 -26.33
C PRO A 430 11.58 7.53 -26.76
N ASP A 431 11.55 8.75 -26.20
CA ASP A 431 12.50 9.82 -26.50
C ASP A 431 13.77 9.80 -25.64
N GLY A 432 13.90 8.82 -24.73
CA GLY A 432 15.02 8.70 -23.80
C GLY A 432 14.58 8.74 -22.33
N TRP A 433 15.49 9.11 -21.44
CA TRP A 433 15.21 9.20 -20.01
C TRP A 433 14.62 10.55 -19.62
N GLU A 434 13.60 10.53 -18.79
CA GLU A 434 12.96 11.72 -18.22
C GLU A 434 13.16 11.75 -16.71
N VAL A 435 13.64 12.90 -16.20
CA VAL A 435 13.87 13.12 -14.77
C VAL A 435 12.69 13.84 -14.15
N MET A 436 12.22 13.37 -13.00
CA MET A 436 11.17 14.04 -12.24
C MET A 436 11.66 15.41 -11.74
N PRO A 437 10.94 16.53 -12.04
CA PRO A 437 11.35 17.86 -11.59
C PRO A 437 11.03 18.07 -10.10
N GLY A 438 11.72 17.34 -9.26
CA GLY A 438 11.56 17.21 -7.83
C GLY A 438 12.16 15.91 -7.33
N GLY A 439 11.65 15.43 -6.22
CA GLY A 439 12.14 14.23 -5.54
C GLY A 439 11.63 14.21 -4.13
N PHE A 440 12.32 13.50 -3.25
CA PHE A 440 12.18 13.75 -1.83
C PHE A 440 13.53 13.73 -1.14
N ALA A 441 13.70 14.61 -0.15
CA ALA A 441 14.88 14.64 0.69
C ALA A 441 14.62 13.79 1.94
N ARG A 442 15.66 13.08 2.41
CA ARG A 442 15.70 12.49 3.73
C ARG A 442 16.56 13.38 4.61
N ILE A 443 16.07 13.70 5.80
CA ILE A 443 16.70 14.62 6.74
C ILE A 443 17.02 13.88 8.03
N GLY A 444 18.25 13.95 8.48
CA GLY A 444 18.71 13.31 9.71
C GLY A 444 18.04 13.81 10.97
N SER A 445 17.97 12.99 12.01
CA SER A 445 17.38 13.34 13.31
C SER A 445 18.36 14.02 14.26
N SER A 446 19.67 13.84 14.07
CA SER A 446 20.77 14.40 14.87
C SER A 446 21.91 14.83 13.96
N ASP A 447 22.98 15.34 14.55
CA ASP A 447 24.20 15.76 13.87
C ASP A 447 24.96 14.60 13.21
N GLN A 448 24.51 13.38 13.41
CA GLN A 448 25.14 12.17 12.88
C GLN A 448 24.48 11.76 11.56
N ALA A 449 25.28 11.46 10.56
CA ALA A 449 24.86 11.08 9.21
C ALA A 449 24.05 9.78 9.15
N ASP A 450 24.23 8.89 10.11
CA ASP A 450 23.49 7.61 10.18
C ASP A 450 22.05 7.77 10.59
N SER A 451 21.63 8.91 11.14
CA SER A 451 20.27 9.18 11.56
C SER A 451 19.33 9.56 10.41
N ILE A 452 19.79 9.52 9.16
CA ILE A 452 18.97 9.84 7.96
C ILE A 452 17.92 8.75 7.65
N SER A 453 18.05 7.56 8.25
CA SER A 453 17.05 6.51 8.10
C SER A 453 15.73 6.86 8.82
N LEU A 454 14.58 6.69 8.14
CA LEU A 454 13.26 6.83 8.74
C LEU A 454 13.06 5.89 9.95
N GLN A 455 13.65 4.71 9.90
CA GLN A 455 13.60 3.74 11.00
C GLN A 455 14.37 4.23 12.25
N LYS A 456 15.35 5.11 12.06
CA LYS A 456 16.15 5.73 13.14
C LYS A 456 15.65 7.14 13.54
N GLY A 457 14.45 7.54 13.11
CA GLY A 457 13.84 8.83 13.48
C GLY A 457 14.13 10.00 12.53
N GLY A 458 14.68 9.72 11.35
CA GLY A 458 14.82 10.72 10.28
C GLY A 458 13.44 11.20 9.80
N THR A 459 13.41 12.38 9.18
CA THR A 459 12.24 12.97 8.55
C THR A 459 12.45 13.07 7.03
N VAL A 460 11.39 13.43 6.31
CA VAL A 460 11.44 13.66 4.86
C VAL A 460 10.99 15.06 4.52
N ALA A 461 11.41 15.58 3.37
CA ALA A 461 10.93 16.86 2.85
C ALA A 461 10.63 16.76 1.36
N ASP A 462 9.72 17.61 0.87
CA ASP A 462 9.50 17.82 -0.54
C ASP A 462 10.70 18.54 -1.18
N VAL A 463 10.88 18.40 -2.49
CA VAL A 463 11.94 19.05 -3.26
C VAL A 463 11.33 19.92 -4.33
N TRP A 464 11.53 21.22 -4.24
CA TRP A 464 11.00 22.21 -5.17
C TRP A 464 12.07 22.67 -6.15
N VAL A 465 11.78 22.54 -7.42
CA VAL A 465 12.64 23.08 -8.51
C VAL A 465 12.01 24.39 -8.99
N LYS A 466 12.70 25.49 -8.75
CA LYS A 466 12.29 26.83 -9.20
C LYS A 466 12.54 26.95 -10.70
N THR A 467 11.61 27.58 -11.42
CA THR A 467 11.74 27.80 -12.86
C THR A 467 11.29 29.20 -13.25
N ASN A 468 11.92 29.75 -14.29
CA ASN A 468 11.49 30.99 -14.92
C ASN A 468 10.54 30.76 -16.11
N LYS A 469 10.24 29.51 -16.44
CA LYS A 469 9.31 29.14 -17.51
C LYS A 469 7.86 29.20 -17.03
N PRO A 470 6.92 29.60 -17.87
CA PRO A 470 5.51 29.54 -17.50
C PRO A 470 5.12 28.10 -17.16
N PRO A 471 4.22 27.89 -16.16
CA PRO A 471 3.82 26.55 -15.77
C PRO A 471 3.22 25.79 -16.95
N GLU A 472 3.77 24.62 -17.25
CA GLU A 472 3.23 23.74 -18.28
C GLU A 472 1.79 23.36 -17.93
N THR A 473 0.85 23.69 -18.81
CA THR A 473 -0.54 23.26 -18.72
C THR A 473 -0.62 21.81 -19.18
N TYR A 474 -0.52 20.87 -18.26
CA TYR A 474 -0.66 19.46 -18.58
C TYR A 474 -2.11 19.03 -18.34
N VAL A 475 -2.83 18.70 -19.41
CA VAL A 475 -4.13 18.05 -19.34
C VAL A 475 -3.92 16.55 -19.49
N LEU A 476 -4.27 15.78 -18.49
CA LEU A 476 -4.34 14.31 -18.53
C LEU A 476 -5.52 13.90 -19.44
N SER A 477 -5.45 14.23 -20.74
CA SER A 477 -6.45 13.73 -21.69
C SER A 477 -6.07 12.31 -22.10
N PRO A 478 -6.95 11.32 -21.94
CA PRO A 478 -6.72 10.00 -22.53
C PRO A 478 -6.68 10.15 -24.07
N PRO A 479 -5.84 9.38 -24.77
CA PRO A 479 -5.88 9.35 -26.23
C PRO A 479 -7.27 8.92 -26.69
N SER A 480 -7.77 9.61 -27.73
CA SER A 480 -9.08 9.30 -28.34
C SER A 480 -9.08 7.84 -28.82
N GLY A 481 -9.95 7.01 -28.27
CA GLY A 481 -10.07 5.58 -28.55
C GLY A 481 -9.72 4.64 -27.40
N ALA A 482 -8.87 5.04 -26.46
CA ALA A 482 -8.44 4.20 -25.32
C ALA A 482 -9.47 4.12 -24.19
N VAL A 483 -10.53 4.93 -24.20
CA VAL A 483 -11.50 5.02 -23.10
C VAL A 483 -12.29 3.72 -22.92
N ALA A 484 -12.67 3.07 -24.02
CA ALA A 484 -13.48 1.86 -23.98
C ALA A 484 -12.69 0.64 -23.44
N ASP A 485 -11.40 0.53 -23.77
CA ASP A 485 -10.55 -0.57 -23.29
C ASP A 485 -10.10 -0.35 -21.83
N GLN A 486 -9.84 0.91 -21.44
CA GLN A 486 -9.56 1.22 -20.03
C GLN A 486 -10.75 0.93 -19.11
N LEU A 487 -11.99 1.14 -19.57
CA LEU A 487 -13.19 0.78 -18.81
C LEU A 487 -13.30 -0.74 -18.59
N ARG A 488 -12.94 -1.56 -19.59
CA ARG A 488 -12.94 -3.02 -19.45
C ARG A 488 -11.90 -3.50 -18.42
N HIS A 489 -10.73 -2.89 -18.37
CA HIS A 489 -9.69 -3.24 -17.41
C HIS A 489 -10.03 -2.83 -15.96
N SER A 490 -10.80 -1.74 -15.77
CA SER A 490 -11.24 -1.29 -14.44
C SER A 490 -12.22 -2.24 -13.74
N GLU A 491 -12.90 -3.10 -14.49
CA GLU A 491 -13.85 -4.09 -13.96
C GLU A 491 -13.21 -5.44 -13.61
N VAL A 492 -11.97 -5.69 -13.99
CA VAL A 492 -11.27 -6.94 -13.68
C VAL A 492 -10.99 -7.02 -12.18
N LEU A 493 -11.37 -8.13 -11.58
CA LEU A 493 -11.22 -8.37 -10.15
C LEU A 493 -10.43 -9.66 -9.92
N PRO A 494 -9.24 -9.61 -9.26
CA PRO A 494 -8.53 -10.80 -8.82
C PRO A 494 -9.39 -11.65 -7.90
N SER A 495 -9.27 -12.98 -7.99
CA SER A 495 -10.03 -13.93 -7.16
C SER A 495 -9.81 -13.70 -5.68
N ARG A 496 -8.55 -13.48 -5.25
CA ARG A 496 -8.21 -13.14 -3.86
C ARG A 496 -8.87 -11.84 -3.39
N ALA A 497 -8.95 -10.83 -4.24
CA ALA A 497 -9.63 -9.58 -3.90
C ALA A 497 -11.15 -9.78 -3.76
N ALA A 498 -11.76 -10.64 -4.59
CA ALA A 498 -13.17 -11.00 -4.46
C ALA A 498 -13.45 -11.73 -3.14
N ASP A 499 -12.59 -12.67 -2.75
CA ASP A 499 -12.66 -13.39 -1.48
C ASP A 499 -12.58 -12.42 -0.28
N ASN A 500 -11.57 -11.54 -0.26
CA ASN A 500 -11.40 -10.57 0.81
C ASN A 500 -12.60 -9.61 0.92
N LEU A 501 -13.17 -9.15 -0.18
CA LEU A 501 -14.37 -8.31 -0.18
C LEU A 501 -15.61 -9.04 0.34
N TYR A 502 -15.78 -10.30 -0.06
CA TYR A 502 -16.85 -11.15 0.42
C TYR A 502 -16.77 -11.36 1.94
N TRP A 503 -15.58 -11.71 2.45
CA TRP A 503 -15.37 -11.90 3.89
C TRP A 503 -15.44 -10.60 4.68
N LEU A 504 -14.95 -9.48 4.14
CA LEU A 504 -15.13 -8.17 4.74
C LEU A 504 -16.62 -7.87 4.96
N GLY A 505 -17.45 -8.12 3.93
CA GLY A 505 -18.90 -7.98 4.03
C GLY A 505 -19.50 -8.86 5.13
N ARG A 506 -19.04 -10.11 5.25
CA ARG A 506 -19.49 -11.04 6.29
C ARG A 506 -19.05 -10.60 7.69
N TYR A 507 -17.79 -10.23 7.89
CA TYR A 507 -17.29 -9.84 9.23
C TYR A 507 -17.98 -8.58 9.75
N VAL A 508 -18.15 -7.56 8.92
CA VAL A 508 -18.85 -6.32 9.33
C VAL A 508 -20.33 -6.59 9.67
N GLU A 509 -21.02 -7.42 8.88
CA GLU A 509 -22.42 -7.76 9.18
C GLU A 509 -22.55 -8.65 10.41
N ARG A 510 -21.60 -9.58 10.63
CA ARG A 510 -21.57 -10.40 11.85
C ARG A 510 -21.34 -9.53 13.07
N MET A 511 -20.44 -8.57 12.98
CA MET A 511 -20.20 -7.61 14.07
C MET A 511 -21.44 -6.76 14.35
N ASP A 512 -22.15 -6.24 13.33
CA ASP A 512 -23.44 -5.53 13.50
C ASP A 512 -24.45 -6.40 14.25
N GLY A 513 -24.57 -7.69 13.89
CA GLY A 513 -25.48 -8.62 14.55
C GLY A 513 -25.13 -8.91 16.01
N VAL A 514 -23.87 -9.16 16.29
CA VAL A 514 -23.38 -9.38 17.66
C VAL A 514 -23.57 -8.14 18.54
N LEU A 515 -23.21 -6.96 18.02
CA LEU A 515 -23.39 -5.68 18.72
C LEU A 515 -24.86 -5.40 19.06
N ARG A 516 -25.81 -5.71 18.15
CA ARG A 516 -27.25 -5.58 18.40
C ARG A 516 -27.71 -6.49 19.52
N LEU A 517 -27.29 -7.74 19.49
CA LEU A 517 -27.68 -8.70 20.52
C LEU A 517 -27.07 -8.37 21.89
N LEU A 518 -25.79 -7.99 21.93
CA LEU A 518 -25.14 -7.50 23.15
C LEU A 518 -25.86 -6.26 23.72
N ARG A 519 -26.16 -5.27 22.88
CA ARG A 519 -26.89 -4.07 23.29
C ARG A 519 -28.26 -4.44 23.88
N ALA A 520 -29.03 -5.28 23.21
CA ALA A 520 -30.35 -5.71 23.67
C ALA A 520 -30.28 -6.48 24.99
N HIS A 521 -29.23 -7.29 25.17
CA HIS A 521 -28.95 -8.01 26.43
C HIS A 521 -28.64 -7.03 27.56
N HIS A 522 -27.68 -6.13 27.38
CA HIS A 522 -27.25 -5.19 28.44
C HIS A 522 -28.32 -4.14 28.77
N THR A 523 -29.15 -3.74 27.83
CA THR A 523 -30.32 -2.90 28.13
C THR A 523 -31.27 -3.61 29.10
N ARG A 524 -31.57 -4.88 28.86
CA ARG A 524 -32.41 -5.68 29.76
C ARG A 524 -31.75 -6.00 31.09
N LEU A 525 -30.44 -6.22 31.07
CA LEU A 525 -29.69 -6.39 32.31
C LEU A 525 -29.74 -5.14 33.19
N ALA A 526 -29.72 -3.95 32.61
CA ALA A 526 -29.92 -2.70 33.34
C ALA A 526 -31.33 -2.57 33.93
N GLU A 527 -32.36 -3.03 33.21
CA GLU A 527 -33.76 -2.99 33.63
C GLU A 527 -34.08 -4.01 34.74
N PHE A 528 -33.61 -5.26 34.59
CA PHE A 528 -33.95 -6.37 35.46
C PHE A 528 -32.94 -6.61 36.59
N GLY A 529 -31.74 -6.05 36.50
CA GLY A 529 -30.64 -6.30 37.44
C GLY A 529 -30.14 -7.75 37.39
N THR A 530 -29.67 -8.24 38.53
CA THR A 530 -29.15 -9.62 38.68
C THR A 530 -30.22 -10.66 39.01
N VAL A 531 -31.50 -10.31 38.95
CA VAL A 531 -32.60 -11.25 39.18
C VAL A 531 -32.71 -12.20 38.00
N TYR A 532 -32.86 -13.49 38.30
CA TYR A 532 -33.05 -14.50 37.24
C TYR A 532 -34.20 -14.12 36.29
N ASN A 533 -33.87 -13.96 35.03
CA ASN A 533 -34.86 -13.64 34.00
C ASN A 533 -34.67 -14.61 32.82
N PRO A 534 -35.70 -15.39 32.44
CA PRO A 534 -35.63 -16.34 31.34
C PRO A 534 -35.23 -15.71 29.99
N LEU A 535 -35.60 -14.45 29.73
CA LEU A 535 -35.24 -13.74 28.52
C LEU A 535 -33.75 -13.35 28.48
N LEU A 536 -33.19 -12.96 29.62
CA LEU A 536 -31.74 -12.72 29.75
C LEU A 536 -30.96 -14.01 29.47
N HIS A 537 -31.34 -15.12 30.07
CA HIS A 537 -30.70 -16.41 29.83
C HIS A 537 -30.84 -16.87 28.37
N CYS A 538 -31.98 -16.60 27.73
CA CYS A 538 -32.16 -16.85 26.31
C CYS A 538 -31.19 -16.02 25.44
N SER A 539 -31.04 -14.73 25.76
CA SER A 539 -30.10 -13.83 25.03
C SER A 539 -28.63 -14.21 25.28
N GLU A 540 -28.25 -14.69 26.48
CA GLU A 540 -26.92 -15.25 26.77
C GLU A 540 -26.66 -16.51 25.92
N SER A 541 -27.61 -17.42 25.86
CA SER A 541 -27.50 -18.64 25.04
C SER A 541 -27.32 -18.29 23.54
N LEU A 542 -28.00 -17.24 23.05
CA LEU A 542 -27.78 -16.74 21.69
C LEU A 542 -26.40 -16.11 21.51
N LEU A 543 -25.92 -15.34 22.47
CA LEU A 543 -24.58 -14.75 22.45
C LEU A 543 -23.50 -15.83 22.40
N GLN A 544 -23.65 -16.90 23.18
CA GLN A 544 -22.74 -18.06 23.14
C GLN A 544 -22.72 -18.73 21.75
N LYS A 545 -23.88 -18.88 21.10
CA LYS A 545 -23.96 -19.38 19.72
C LYS A 545 -23.23 -18.45 18.72
N PHE A 546 -23.15 -17.16 19.02
CA PHE A 546 -22.42 -16.17 18.21
C PHE A 546 -20.94 -16.00 18.62
N GLY A 547 -20.46 -16.83 19.56
CA GLY A 547 -19.06 -16.87 20.00
C GLY A 547 -18.75 -15.91 21.15
N VAL A 548 -19.75 -15.29 21.79
CA VAL A 548 -19.59 -14.46 22.99
C VAL A 548 -19.88 -15.32 24.21
N TRP A 549 -18.82 -15.76 24.90
CA TRP A 549 -18.95 -16.68 26.04
C TRP A 549 -19.20 -15.96 27.35
N GLU A 550 -18.66 -14.73 27.50
CA GLU A 550 -18.80 -13.90 28.67
C GLU A 550 -19.40 -12.56 28.25
N THR A 551 -20.61 -12.27 28.72
CA THR A 551 -21.36 -11.08 28.29
C THR A 551 -20.75 -9.77 28.78
N ASP A 552 -20.08 -9.77 29.94
CA ASP A 552 -19.39 -8.61 30.50
C ASP A 552 -17.97 -8.42 29.93
N CYS A 553 -17.42 -9.46 29.24
CA CYS A 553 -16.08 -9.47 28.65
C CYS A 553 -16.13 -9.65 27.13
N PHE A 554 -17.02 -8.96 26.45
CA PHE A 554 -17.25 -9.10 25.01
C PHE A 554 -16.16 -8.49 24.12
N GLN A 555 -15.20 -7.75 24.69
CA GLN A 555 -14.13 -7.08 23.96
C GLN A 555 -13.29 -8.06 23.12
N SER A 556 -13.00 -9.24 23.64
CA SER A 556 -12.19 -10.24 22.93
C SER A 556 -12.82 -10.69 21.61
N GLN A 557 -14.13 -10.98 21.64
CA GLN A 557 -14.88 -11.38 20.44
C GLN A 557 -15.02 -10.23 19.44
N LEU A 558 -15.30 -9.03 19.92
CA LEU A 558 -15.37 -7.84 19.05
C LEU A 558 -14.01 -7.52 18.43
N SER A 559 -12.91 -7.67 19.20
CA SER A 559 -11.54 -7.50 18.70
C SER A 559 -11.19 -8.53 17.61
N PHE A 560 -11.64 -9.77 17.75
CA PHE A 560 -11.48 -10.79 16.72
C PHE A 560 -12.22 -10.42 15.44
N LEU A 561 -13.49 -10.01 15.53
CA LEU A 561 -14.29 -9.63 14.36
C LEU A 561 -13.77 -8.37 13.68
N ALA A 562 -13.41 -7.34 14.47
CA ALA A 562 -12.82 -6.11 13.95
C ALA A 562 -11.45 -6.37 13.30
N GLY A 563 -10.60 -7.17 13.94
CA GLY A 563 -9.30 -7.56 13.39
C GLY A 563 -9.44 -8.34 12.08
N SER A 564 -10.39 -9.27 11.98
CA SER A 564 -10.67 -10.02 10.76
C SER A 564 -11.20 -9.11 9.64
N ALA A 565 -12.10 -8.17 9.96
CA ALA A 565 -12.58 -7.16 9.00
C ALA A 565 -11.43 -6.27 8.52
N MET A 566 -10.56 -5.79 9.43
CA MET A 566 -9.39 -4.98 9.10
C MET A 566 -8.37 -5.75 8.25
N GLN A 567 -8.13 -7.03 8.54
CA GLN A 567 -7.25 -7.88 7.75
C GLN A 567 -7.76 -7.99 6.31
N SER A 568 -9.04 -8.36 6.13
CA SER A 568 -9.64 -8.44 4.79
C SER A 568 -9.64 -7.09 4.08
N ALA A 569 -9.98 -6.00 4.78
CA ALA A 569 -9.98 -4.65 4.22
C ALA A 569 -8.58 -4.18 3.78
N SER A 570 -7.53 -4.56 4.53
CA SER A 570 -6.14 -4.19 4.21
C SER A 570 -5.67 -4.77 2.88
N GLN A 571 -6.16 -5.96 2.50
CA GLN A 571 -5.85 -6.65 1.25
C GLN A 571 -6.52 -6.02 0.02
N VAL A 572 -7.55 -5.21 0.23
CA VAL A 572 -8.38 -4.62 -0.83
C VAL A 572 -8.56 -3.11 -0.67
N LYS A 573 -7.61 -2.46 -0.02
CA LYS A 573 -7.64 -1.04 0.31
C LYS A 573 -7.79 -0.14 -0.93
N ASP A 574 -7.38 -0.62 -2.10
CA ASP A 574 -7.53 0.04 -3.40
C ASP A 574 -8.97 0.00 -3.96
N ARG A 575 -9.88 -0.81 -3.38
CA ARG A 575 -11.21 -1.12 -3.93
C ARG A 575 -12.37 -0.37 -3.30
N PHE A 576 -12.19 0.29 -2.18
CA PHE A 576 -13.22 1.11 -1.52
C PHE A 576 -12.68 2.47 -1.06
N SER A 577 -13.57 3.37 -0.62
CA SER A 577 -13.18 4.73 -0.28
C SER A 577 -12.26 4.77 0.93
N TYR A 578 -11.39 5.78 0.95
CA TYR A 578 -10.53 6.05 2.09
C TYR A 578 -11.32 6.28 3.39
N ASP A 579 -12.46 6.98 3.31
CA ASP A 579 -13.35 7.20 4.46
C ASP A 579 -13.85 5.88 5.05
N GLY A 580 -14.18 4.90 4.18
CA GLY A 580 -14.54 3.55 4.62
C GLY A 580 -13.39 2.85 5.38
N TRP A 581 -12.17 3.01 4.91
CA TRP A 581 -10.99 2.52 5.63
C TRP A 581 -10.82 3.18 6.99
N MET A 582 -10.97 4.51 7.08
CA MET A 582 -10.83 5.26 8.32
C MET A 582 -11.86 4.83 9.37
N VAL A 583 -13.12 4.67 8.97
CA VAL A 583 -14.18 4.20 9.89
C VAL A 583 -13.87 2.81 10.45
N LEU A 584 -13.39 1.88 9.62
CA LEU A 584 -12.99 0.54 10.12
C LEU A 584 -11.80 0.61 11.06
N ARG A 585 -10.82 1.45 10.76
CA ARG A 585 -9.62 1.63 11.60
C ARG A 585 -9.98 2.27 12.95
N GLU A 586 -10.85 3.26 12.96
CA GLU A 586 -11.35 3.90 14.18
C GLU A 586 -12.14 2.91 15.04
N LEU A 587 -13.00 2.11 14.40
CA LEU A 587 -13.76 1.04 15.05
C LEU A 587 -12.84 -0.01 15.71
N ASP A 588 -11.83 -0.49 15.00
CA ASP A 588 -10.85 -1.46 15.51
C ASP A 588 -10.04 -0.86 16.69
N LYS A 589 -9.62 0.41 16.56
CA LYS A 589 -8.91 1.12 17.61
C LYS A 589 -9.78 1.31 18.85
N GLU A 590 -11.03 1.77 18.71
CA GLU A 590 -11.95 1.96 19.82
C GLU A 590 -12.19 0.64 20.57
N ILE A 591 -12.41 -0.45 19.84
CA ILE A 591 -12.60 -1.78 20.44
C ILE A 591 -11.36 -2.23 21.22
N LYS A 592 -10.16 -2.04 20.66
CA LYS A 592 -8.92 -2.56 21.27
C LYS A 592 -8.38 -1.72 22.43
N SER A 593 -8.54 -0.38 22.37
CA SER A 593 -7.84 0.53 23.29
C SER A 593 -8.75 1.33 24.20
N GLU A 594 -10.01 1.56 23.83
CA GLU A 594 -10.90 2.50 24.50
C GLU A 594 -12.06 1.82 25.25
N ILE A 595 -12.37 0.55 24.92
CA ILE A 595 -13.37 -0.21 25.66
C ILE A 595 -12.75 -0.78 26.91
N PRO A 596 -13.28 -0.51 28.12
CA PRO A 596 -12.88 -1.21 29.33
C PRO A 596 -13.08 -2.72 29.15
N GLN A 597 -12.22 -3.53 29.79
CA GLN A 597 -12.27 -4.99 29.68
C GLN A 597 -13.58 -5.58 30.22
N ILE A 598 -14.21 -4.88 31.16
CA ILE A 598 -15.46 -5.30 31.76
C ILE A 598 -16.44 -4.12 31.72
N LEU A 599 -17.56 -4.33 31.05
CA LEU A 599 -18.67 -3.38 30.99
C LEU A 599 -19.99 -4.12 31.18
N SER A 600 -20.94 -3.52 31.89
CA SER A 600 -22.25 -4.10 32.14
C SER A 600 -23.37 -3.04 32.15
N GLY A 601 -24.58 -3.47 31.89
CA GLY A 601 -25.78 -2.64 31.93
C GLY A 601 -25.74 -1.44 30.98
N ASP A 602 -26.24 -0.29 31.43
CA ASP A 602 -26.38 0.93 30.63
C ASP A 602 -25.05 1.45 30.03
N SER A 603 -23.96 1.29 30.77
CA SER A 603 -22.63 1.68 30.28
C SER A 603 -22.23 0.87 29.05
N ALA A 604 -22.43 -0.45 29.09
CA ALA A 604 -22.21 -1.33 27.94
C ALA A 604 -23.15 -1.01 26.78
N ALA A 605 -24.44 -0.85 27.05
CA ALA A 605 -25.44 -0.53 26.02
C ALA A 605 -25.13 0.78 25.28
N SER A 606 -24.64 1.79 25.99
CA SER A 606 -24.22 3.08 25.42
C SER A 606 -23.02 2.93 24.49
N GLN A 607 -21.96 2.23 24.94
CA GLN A 607 -20.76 1.99 24.15
C GLN A 607 -21.06 1.15 22.90
N LEU A 608 -21.84 0.07 23.06
CA LEU A 608 -22.27 -0.79 21.95
C LEU A 608 -23.10 0.00 20.90
N SER A 609 -23.88 0.99 21.34
CA SER A 609 -24.61 1.89 20.42
C SER A 609 -23.67 2.79 19.62
N SER A 610 -22.51 3.22 20.19
CA SER A 610 -21.48 3.95 19.47
C SER A 610 -20.87 3.09 18.35
N LEU A 611 -20.46 1.89 18.69
CA LEU A 611 -19.88 0.94 17.72
C LEU A 611 -20.85 0.57 16.59
N LEU A 612 -22.15 0.42 16.90
CA LEU A 612 -23.19 0.18 15.90
C LEU A 612 -23.33 1.34 14.89
N ARG A 613 -23.19 2.58 15.35
CA ARG A 613 -23.20 3.74 14.45
C ARG A 613 -22.01 3.70 13.49
N GLN A 614 -20.82 3.28 13.94
CA GLN A 614 -19.65 3.15 13.08
C GLN A 614 -19.81 2.01 12.04
N CYS A 615 -20.36 0.86 12.43
CA CYS A 615 -20.71 -0.22 11.48
C CYS A 615 -21.72 0.28 10.42
N SER A 616 -22.69 1.11 10.83
CA SER A 616 -23.67 1.71 9.93
C SER A 616 -23.04 2.76 9.01
N ALA A 617 -22.09 3.57 9.53
CA ALA A 617 -21.34 4.54 8.74
C ALA A 617 -20.50 3.84 7.65
N PHE A 618 -19.74 2.78 7.99
CA PHE A 618 -19.04 1.98 7.00
C PHE A 618 -19.98 1.45 5.92
N SER A 619 -21.11 0.90 6.34
CA SER A 619 -22.12 0.36 5.43
C SER A 619 -22.70 1.42 4.48
N GLY A 620 -22.91 2.64 4.99
CA GLY A 620 -23.34 3.80 4.21
C GLY A 620 -22.27 4.23 3.20
N LEU A 621 -21.02 4.36 3.64
CA LEU A 621 -19.91 4.73 2.76
C LEU A 621 -19.67 3.71 1.64
N VAL A 622 -19.78 2.42 1.93
CA VAL A 622 -19.74 1.37 0.88
C VAL A 622 -20.91 1.53 -0.10
N HIS A 623 -22.10 1.84 0.43
CA HIS A 623 -23.27 2.01 -0.42
C HIS A 623 -23.18 3.26 -1.30
N GLU A 624 -22.70 4.39 -0.79
CA GLU A 624 -22.68 5.67 -1.49
C GLU A 624 -21.42 5.84 -2.38
N ASN A 625 -20.25 5.38 -1.91
CA ASN A 625 -18.98 5.74 -2.52
C ASN A 625 -18.34 4.62 -3.35
N MET A 626 -18.78 3.37 -3.21
CA MET A 626 -18.20 2.26 -3.95
C MET A 626 -18.88 2.06 -5.30
N TYR A 627 -18.11 2.06 -6.39
CA TYR A 627 -18.63 1.72 -7.71
C TYR A 627 -19.28 0.35 -7.73
N ARG A 628 -20.43 0.23 -8.46
CA ARG A 628 -21.24 -1.01 -8.56
C ARG A 628 -20.60 -2.08 -9.46
N PHE A 629 -19.26 -2.17 -9.46
CA PHE A 629 -18.50 -3.21 -10.15
C PHE A 629 -18.52 -4.53 -9.36
N LYS A 630 -17.84 -5.55 -9.88
CA LYS A 630 -17.77 -6.90 -9.29
C LYS A 630 -17.38 -6.89 -7.81
N GLY A 631 -16.42 -6.05 -7.39
CA GLY A 631 -15.99 -5.95 -6.01
C GLY A 631 -17.12 -5.56 -5.04
N TRP A 632 -17.94 -4.57 -5.41
CA TRP A 632 -19.10 -4.19 -4.61
C TRP A 632 -20.12 -5.34 -4.50
N ARG A 633 -20.27 -6.12 -5.57
CA ARG A 633 -21.20 -7.26 -5.58
C ARG A 633 -20.76 -8.35 -4.62
N PHE A 634 -19.47 -8.74 -4.61
CA PHE A 634 -18.96 -9.74 -3.67
C PHE A 634 -19.07 -9.28 -2.22
N LEU A 635 -18.75 -8.02 -1.91
CA LEU A 635 -18.95 -7.47 -0.58
C LEU A 635 -20.43 -7.50 -0.17
N SER A 636 -21.34 -7.11 -1.07
CA SER A 636 -22.78 -7.09 -0.83
C SER A 636 -23.37 -8.49 -0.71
N LEU A 637 -22.84 -9.48 -1.45
CA LEU A 637 -23.19 -10.90 -1.31
C LEU A 637 -22.82 -11.41 0.09
N GLY A 638 -21.61 -11.17 0.53
CA GLY A 638 -21.15 -11.54 1.87
C GLY A 638 -22.06 -10.96 2.96
N ARG A 639 -22.38 -9.68 2.86
CA ARG A 639 -23.30 -9.01 3.80
C ARG A 639 -24.69 -9.61 3.80
N SER A 640 -25.27 -9.81 2.61
CA SER A 640 -26.65 -10.32 2.51
C SER A 640 -26.76 -11.75 3.04
N LEU A 641 -25.78 -12.59 2.72
CA LEU A 641 -25.72 -13.96 3.20
C LEU A 641 -25.58 -14.03 4.72
N GLU A 642 -24.63 -13.29 5.30
CA GLU A 642 -24.42 -13.28 6.75
C GLU A 642 -25.66 -12.77 7.49
N ARG A 643 -26.30 -11.73 6.97
CA ARG A 643 -27.57 -11.21 7.53
C ARG A 643 -28.67 -12.24 7.59
N ILE A 644 -28.81 -13.05 6.53
CA ILE A 644 -29.80 -14.15 6.52
C ILE A 644 -29.40 -15.20 7.55
N LEU A 645 -28.16 -15.66 7.57
CA LEU A 645 -27.67 -16.70 8.48
C LEU A 645 -27.85 -16.32 9.96
N LEU A 646 -27.46 -15.10 10.34
CA LEU A 646 -27.66 -14.61 11.70
C LEU A 646 -29.14 -14.57 12.08
N LYS A 647 -30.02 -14.12 11.16
CA LYS A 647 -31.46 -14.08 11.43
C LYS A 647 -32.05 -15.47 11.61
N LEU A 648 -31.70 -16.41 10.78
CA LEU A 648 -32.16 -17.79 10.92
C LEU A 648 -31.78 -18.35 12.29
N GLN A 649 -30.55 -18.08 12.77
CA GLN A 649 -30.09 -18.58 14.06
C GLN A 649 -30.85 -17.99 15.25
N TYR A 650 -31.12 -16.67 15.28
CA TYR A 650 -31.86 -16.12 16.42
C TYR A 650 -33.38 -16.36 16.30
N LEU A 651 -33.96 -16.36 15.09
CA LEU A 651 -35.39 -16.64 14.93
C LEU A 651 -35.74 -18.09 15.26
N GLU A 652 -34.87 -19.05 14.98
CA GLU A 652 -35.04 -20.45 15.39
C GLU A 652 -35.24 -20.59 16.90
N VAL A 653 -34.50 -19.81 17.69
CA VAL A 653 -34.57 -19.83 19.15
C VAL A 653 -35.77 -19.03 19.66
N LEU A 654 -35.93 -17.79 19.16
CA LEU A 654 -36.93 -16.84 19.67
C LEU A 654 -38.36 -17.14 19.21
N LEU A 655 -38.52 -17.93 18.15
CA LEU A 655 -39.84 -18.41 17.68
C LEU A 655 -40.15 -19.85 18.11
N SER A 656 -39.28 -20.48 18.89
CA SER A 656 -39.49 -21.82 19.42
C SER A 656 -40.69 -21.87 20.41
N GLN A 657 -41.31 -23.03 20.57
CA GLN A 657 -42.39 -23.22 21.56
C GLN A 657 -41.98 -22.95 23.00
N ASN A 658 -40.68 -23.08 23.29
CA ASN A 658 -40.13 -22.85 24.62
C ASN A 658 -39.54 -21.43 24.79
N ALA A 659 -39.79 -20.53 23.83
CA ALA A 659 -39.28 -19.17 23.91
C ALA A 659 -39.90 -18.41 25.12
N PRO A 660 -39.09 -17.67 25.89
CA PRO A 660 -39.58 -16.91 27.03
C PRO A 660 -40.47 -15.74 26.62
N GLU A 661 -41.26 -15.24 27.56
CA GLU A 661 -41.99 -13.98 27.41
C GLU A 661 -41.03 -12.85 27.03
N GLY A 662 -41.41 -11.99 26.08
CA GLY A 662 -40.56 -10.94 25.52
C GLY A 662 -39.64 -11.39 24.36
N ALA A 663 -39.62 -12.67 24.00
CA ALA A 663 -38.77 -13.16 22.89
C ALA A 663 -39.16 -12.59 21.53
N MET A 664 -40.46 -12.31 21.29
CA MET A 664 -40.94 -11.74 20.05
C MET A 664 -40.53 -10.28 19.91
N GLU A 665 -40.63 -9.51 21.00
CA GLU A 665 -40.17 -8.12 21.08
C GLU A 665 -38.64 -8.06 20.86
N LEU A 666 -37.88 -8.96 21.45
CA LEU A 666 -36.44 -9.08 21.22
C LEU A 666 -36.15 -9.36 19.75
N ALA A 667 -36.87 -10.26 19.10
CA ALA A 667 -36.69 -10.55 17.67
C ALA A 667 -36.92 -9.30 16.80
N ILE A 668 -37.99 -8.54 17.07
CA ILE A 668 -38.31 -7.28 16.38
C ILE A 668 -37.23 -6.22 16.61
N GLU A 669 -36.72 -6.10 17.84
CA GLU A 669 -35.62 -5.18 18.19
C GLU A 669 -34.34 -5.53 17.41
N LEU A 670 -33.92 -6.80 17.41
CA LEU A 670 -32.76 -7.25 16.65
C LEU A 670 -32.93 -7.04 15.14
N GLY A 671 -34.19 -7.11 14.65
CA GLY A 671 -34.55 -6.81 13.28
C GLY A 671 -34.72 -5.32 12.96
N ASP A 672 -34.57 -4.41 13.95
CA ASP A 672 -34.74 -2.96 13.78
C ASP A 672 -36.11 -2.61 13.14
N SER A 673 -37.17 -3.29 13.57
CA SER A 673 -38.48 -3.22 12.94
C SER A 673 -39.59 -2.75 13.89
N GLN A 674 -39.22 -2.16 15.04
CA GLN A 674 -40.18 -1.68 16.07
C GLN A 674 -41.15 -0.63 15.52
N MET A 675 -40.66 0.35 14.75
CA MET A 675 -41.53 1.39 14.18
C MET A 675 -42.56 0.81 13.23
N VAL A 676 -42.18 -0.17 12.40
CA VAL A 676 -43.08 -0.83 11.45
C VAL A 676 -44.08 -1.73 12.19
N LEU A 677 -43.64 -2.42 13.26
CA LEU A 677 -44.52 -3.19 14.12
C LEU A 677 -45.63 -2.29 14.71
N HIS A 678 -45.25 -1.12 15.26
CA HIS A 678 -46.25 -0.18 15.80
C HIS A 678 -47.24 0.32 14.72
N SER A 679 -46.72 0.65 13.54
CA SER A 679 -47.59 1.18 12.47
C SER A 679 -48.49 0.17 11.83
N ARG A 680 -48.07 -1.11 11.67
CA ARG A 680 -48.85 -2.18 11.00
C ARG A 680 -49.63 -3.05 11.98
N TYR A 681 -49.11 -3.30 13.18
CA TYR A 681 -49.63 -4.29 14.12
C TYR A 681 -49.92 -3.67 15.51
N TRP A 682 -50.07 -2.36 15.61
CA TRP A 682 -50.38 -1.65 16.86
C TRP A 682 -49.44 -1.97 18.03
N GLY A 683 -48.19 -2.34 17.70
CA GLY A 683 -47.19 -2.72 18.69
C GLY A 683 -47.30 -4.16 19.20
N ILE A 684 -48.23 -4.99 18.65
CA ILE A 684 -48.41 -6.37 19.09
C ILE A 684 -47.35 -7.27 18.42
N ALA A 685 -46.36 -7.70 19.20
CA ALA A 685 -45.38 -8.68 18.80
C ALA A 685 -45.93 -10.11 19.03
N ASN A 686 -46.15 -10.83 17.97
CA ASN A 686 -46.51 -12.25 17.99
C ASN A 686 -45.79 -12.99 16.84
N SER A 687 -45.83 -14.31 16.84
CA SER A 687 -45.16 -15.13 15.81
C SER A 687 -45.55 -14.70 14.40
N SER A 688 -46.79 -14.30 14.17
CA SER A 688 -47.29 -13.87 12.83
C SER A 688 -46.65 -12.55 12.39
N SER A 689 -46.66 -11.52 13.26
CA SER A 689 -46.10 -10.22 12.96
C SER A 689 -44.57 -10.27 12.83
N VAL A 690 -43.86 -11.04 13.68
CA VAL A 690 -42.42 -11.25 13.60
C VAL A 690 -42.03 -11.88 12.27
N VAL A 691 -42.75 -12.91 11.87
CA VAL A 691 -42.44 -13.61 10.61
C VAL A 691 -42.81 -12.78 9.38
N ASP A 692 -43.95 -12.07 9.39
CA ASP A 692 -44.25 -11.16 8.29
C ASP A 692 -43.15 -10.13 8.11
N LEU A 693 -42.74 -9.47 9.18
CA LEU A 693 -41.74 -8.39 9.13
C LEU A 693 -40.32 -8.88 8.86
N LEU A 694 -39.88 -9.99 9.50
CA LEU A 694 -38.47 -10.39 9.50
C LEU A 694 -38.14 -11.52 8.54
N VAL A 695 -39.16 -12.30 8.09
CA VAL A 695 -38.93 -13.38 7.12
C VAL A 695 -39.50 -12.99 5.75
N ASP A 696 -40.74 -12.55 5.63
CA ASP A 696 -41.43 -12.46 4.34
C ASP A 696 -41.50 -11.09 3.69
N ASP A 697 -41.34 -10.00 4.42
CA ASP A 697 -41.47 -8.65 3.88
C ASP A 697 -40.37 -8.33 2.86
N VAL A 698 -40.76 -8.21 1.59
CA VAL A 698 -39.86 -7.88 0.48
C VAL A 698 -39.40 -6.39 0.50
N LYS A 699 -40.01 -5.55 1.33
CA LYS A 699 -39.67 -4.13 1.46
C LYS A 699 -38.78 -3.85 2.68
N ASN A 700 -38.70 -4.77 3.62
CA ASN A 700 -37.86 -4.61 4.79
C ASN A 700 -36.41 -5.02 4.46
N PRO A 701 -35.42 -4.08 4.42
CA PRO A 701 -34.04 -4.39 4.10
C PRO A 701 -33.37 -5.32 5.11
N ARG A 702 -34.04 -5.58 6.24
CA ARG A 702 -33.56 -6.53 7.25
C ARG A 702 -34.33 -7.86 7.24
N SER A 703 -35.30 -8.08 6.34
CA SER A 703 -35.97 -9.39 6.24
C SER A 703 -35.09 -10.44 5.53
N ILE A 704 -35.39 -11.71 5.77
CA ILE A 704 -34.73 -12.84 5.09
C ILE A 704 -35.05 -12.79 3.60
N ARG A 705 -36.32 -12.60 3.22
CA ARG A 705 -36.75 -12.59 1.84
C ARG A 705 -36.17 -11.46 1.01
N PHE A 706 -36.10 -10.25 1.57
CA PHE A 706 -35.45 -9.12 0.91
C PHE A 706 -33.98 -9.42 0.59
N ASN A 707 -33.24 -9.91 1.58
CA ASN A 707 -31.82 -10.21 1.40
C ASN A 707 -31.58 -11.40 0.47
N PHE A 708 -32.48 -12.39 0.46
CA PHE A 708 -32.42 -13.51 -0.49
C PHE A 708 -32.64 -13.05 -1.93
N LEU A 709 -33.64 -12.19 -2.18
CA LEU A 709 -33.88 -11.61 -3.50
C LEU A 709 -32.68 -10.76 -3.97
N LYS A 710 -32.14 -9.95 -3.06
CA LYS A 710 -30.93 -9.15 -3.34
C LYS A 710 -29.73 -10.04 -3.67
N LEU A 711 -29.56 -11.16 -2.94
CA LEU A 711 -28.50 -12.14 -3.23
C LEU A 711 -28.64 -12.72 -4.64
N GLN A 712 -29.86 -13.08 -5.04
CA GLN A 712 -30.13 -13.57 -6.40
C GLN A 712 -29.86 -12.50 -7.48
N GLU A 713 -30.27 -11.26 -7.25
CA GLU A 713 -29.99 -10.13 -8.15
C GLU A 713 -28.48 -9.91 -8.35
N LEU A 714 -27.71 -9.87 -7.24
CA LEU A 714 -26.28 -9.70 -7.29
C LEU A 714 -25.54 -10.80 -8.07
N LEU A 715 -26.03 -12.05 -7.95
CA LEU A 715 -25.45 -13.20 -8.67
C LEU A 715 -25.69 -13.15 -10.18
N LEU A 716 -26.80 -12.58 -10.63
CA LEU A 716 -27.06 -12.43 -12.08
C LEU A 716 -26.05 -11.52 -12.78
N GLU A 717 -25.44 -10.64 -12.03
CA GLU A 717 -24.50 -9.64 -12.54
C GLU A 717 -23.01 -10.03 -12.36
N ILE A 718 -22.74 -11.21 -11.77
CA ILE A 718 -21.38 -11.77 -11.66
C ILE A 718 -21.11 -12.66 -12.88
N PRO A 719 -19.86 -12.65 -13.41
CA PRO A 719 -19.49 -13.51 -14.52
C PRO A 719 -19.76 -14.99 -14.21
N LYS A 720 -20.37 -15.71 -15.13
CA LYS A 720 -20.50 -17.16 -14.99
C LYS A 720 -19.15 -17.81 -15.22
N ILE A 721 -18.77 -18.70 -14.33
CA ILE A 721 -17.53 -19.49 -14.49
C ILE A 721 -17.66 -20.44 -15.68
N LYS A 722 -16.51 -20.80 -16.28
CA LYS A 722 -16.48 -21.73 -17.42
C LYS A 722 -16.99 -23.14 -17.07
N ASN A 723 -16.95 -23.52 -15.78
CA ASN A 723 -17.45 -24.82 -15.33
C ASN A 723 -19.00 -24.79 -15.21
N SER A 724 -19.67 -25.40 -16.17
CA SER A 724 -21.13 -25.47 -16.21
C SER A 724 -21.75 -26.29 -15.08
N GLU A 725 -21.01 -27.25 -14.51
CA GLU A 725 -21.50 -28.11 -13.41
C GLU A 725 -21.65 -27.31 -12.12
N ILE A 726 -20.62 -26.53 -11.75
CA ILE A 726 -20.65 -25.70 -10.54
C ILE A 726 -21.75 -24.64 -10.65
N ASN A 727 -21.92 -24.00 -11.82
CA ASN A 727 -23.02 -23.05 -12.04
C ASN A 727 -24.37 -23.72 -11.83
N ALA A 728 -24.55 -24.95 -12.39
CA ALA A 728 -25.79 -25.70 -12.26
C ALA A 728 -26.08 -26.14 -10.82
N GLU A 729 -25.02 -26.48 -10.05
CA GLU A 729 -25.15 -26.81 -8.62
C GLU A 729 -25.56 -25.57 -7.81
N MET A 730 -24.91 -24.43 -8.00
CA MET A 730 -25.28 -23.17 -7.34
C MET A 730 -26.74 -22.79 -7.64
N ASP A 731 -27.14 -22.86 -8.89
CA ASP A 731 -28.53 -22.57 -9.33
C ASP A 731 -29.54 -23.54 -8.68
N ARG A 732 -29.17 -24.83 -8.51
CA ARG A 732 -30.00 -25.83 -7.83
C ARG A 732 -30.16 -25.49 -6.35
N THR A 733 -29.03 -25.22 -5.66
CA THR A 733 -29.04 -24.86 -4.24
C THR A 733 -29.86 -23.60 -3.96
N LEU A 734 -29.82 -22.60 -4.84
CA LEU A 734 -30.68 -21.42 -4.74
C LEU A 734 -32.15 -21.71 -4.97
N LYS A 735 -32.47 -22.65 -5.87
CA LYS A 735 -33.86 -23.12 -6.07
C LYS A 735 -34.37 -23.84 -4.82
N ASP A 736 -33.53 -24.65 -4.18
CA ASP A 736 -33.88 -25.35 -2.93
C ASP A 736 -34.13 -24.34 -1.81
N CYS A 737 -33.26 -23.32 -1.62
CA CYS A 737 -33.52 -22.22 -0.69
C CYS A 737 -34.84 -21.52 -0.96
N ARG A 738 -35.16 -21.24 -2.23
CA ARG A 738 -36.44 -20.62 -2.64
C ARG A 738 -37.63 -21.52 -2.33
N THR A 739 -37.49 -22.82 -2.54
CA THR A 739 -38.52 -23.81 -2.23
C THR A 739 -38.78 -23.85 -0.74
N ILE A 740 -37.72 -23.89 0.10
CA ILE A 740 -37.83 -23.84 1.56
C ILE A 740 -38.55 -22.55 2.01
N LEU A 741 -38.13 -21.39 1.49
CA LEU A 741 -38.76 -20.10 1.81
C LEU A 741 -40.25 -20.04 1.39
N ASN A 742 -40.64 -20.74 0.35
CA ASN A 742 -42.02 -20.76 -0.15
C ASN A 742 -42.87 -21.87 0.47
N SER A 743 -42.28 -22.93 1.04
CA SER A 743 -43.02 -24.06 1.66
C SER A 743 -43.91 -23.60 2.82
N ARG A 744 -43.51 -22.53 3.49
CA ARG A 744 -44.24 -21.91 4.59
C ARG A 744 -45.69 -21.48 4.23
N LYS A 745 -45.96 -21.06 3.03
CA LYS A 745 -47.32 -20.69 2.59
C LYS A 745 -48.30 -21.84 2.70
N ARG A 746 -47.82 -23.08 2.93
CA ARG A 746 -48.58 -24.33 2.98
C ARG A 746 -48.70 -24.97 4.37
N SER A 747 -47.72 -24.74 5.32
CA SER A 747 -47.58 -25.56 6.54
C SER A 747 -47.65 -24.82 7.88
N GLY A 748 -48.06 -23.60 8.01
CA GLY A 748 -48.18 -22.94 9.31
C GLY A 748 -46.86 -22.53 9.98
N PHE A 749 -46.91 -21.83 11.16
CA PHE A 749 -45.76 -21.14 11.77
C PHE A 749 -44.78 -22.04 12.54
N ASN A 750 -45.26 -23.17 13.10
CA ASN A 750 -44.45 -23.98 14.04
C ASN A 750 -43.44 -24.89 13.34
N ASP A 751 -43.49 -25.00 12.02
CA ASP A 751 -42.69 -25.96 11.25
C ASP A 751 -41.81 -25.29 10.17
N PHE A 752 -41.41 -24.02 10.36
CA PHE A 752 -40.49 -23.42 9.40
C PHE A 752 -39.08 -24.02 9.59
N PRO A 753 -38.48 -24.58 8.50
CA PRO A 753 -37.22 -25.32 8.60
C PRO A 753 -36.00 -24.34 8.61
N PHE A 754 -35.79 -23.63 9.74
CA PHE A 754 -34.69 -22.67 9.91
C PHE A 754 -33.33 -23.31 9.69
N SER A 755 -33.11 -24.48 10.30
CA SER A 755 -31.87 -25.24 10.18
C SER A 755 -31.59 -25.69 8.76
N ASP A 756 -32.64 -26.19 8.00
CA ASP A 756 -32.45 -26.66 6.63
C ASP A 756 -32.07 -25.50 5.71
N LEU A 757 -32.75 -24.35 5.85
CA LEU A 757 -32.39 -23.16 5.08
C LEU A 757 -30.99 -22.66 5.40
N SER A 758 -30.62 -22.66 6.68
CA SER A 758 -29.27 -22.27 7.12
C SER A 758 -28.19 -23.18 6.53
N ASN A 759 -28.40 -24.51 6.57
CA ASN A 759 -27.46 -25.48 6.02
C ASN A 759 -27.35 -25.35 4.48
N THR A 760 -28.49 -25.19 3.78
CA THR A 760 -28.49 -24.99 2.32
C THR A 760 -27.75 -23.71 1.92
N LEU A 761 -27.90 -22.63 2.67
CA LEU A 761 -27.17 -21.38 2.43
C LEU A 761 -25.67 -21.48 2.75
N ARG A 762 -25.27 -22.32 3.70
CA ARG A 762 -23.84 -22.61 3.95
C ARG A 762 -23.23 -23.38 2.80
N ILE A 763 -23.94 -24.42 2.29
CA ILE A 763 -23.51 -25.14 1.08
C ILE A 763 -23.36 -24.18 -0.11
N PHE A 764 -24.31 -23.26 -0.29
CA PHE A 764 -24.21 -22.23 -1.30
C PHE A 764 -22.96 -21.35 -1.12
N SER A 765 -22.62 -20.94 0.14
CA SER A 765 -21.41 -20.19 0.44
C SER A 765 -20.13 -20.93 0.04
N ASP A 766 -20.07 -22.23 0.33
CA ASP A 766 -18.92 -23.09 0.00
C ASP A 766 -18.79 -23.26 -1.54
N GLN A 767 -19.91 -23.43 -2.23
CA GLN A 767 -19.96 -23.48 -3.70
C GLN A 767 -19.47 -22.16 -4.31
N LEU A 768 -19.91 -21.01 -3.78
CA LEU A 768 -19.47 -19.69 -4.23
C LEU A 768 -17.94 -19.54 -4.04
N SER A 769 -17.43 -19.94 -2.88
CA SER A 769 -15.98 -19.91 -2.59
C SER A 769 -15.20 -20.79 -3.55
N SER A 770 -15.66 -22.02 -3.78
CA SER A 770 -15.04 -22.94 -4.75
C SER A 770 -15.13 -22.44 -6.20
N ALA A 771 -16.10 -21.60 -6.51
CA ALA A 771 -16.29 -21.07 -7.85
C ALA A 771 -15.35 -19.90 -8.20
N TYR A 772 -15.13 -18.99 -7.24
CA TYR A 772 -14.54 -17.69 -7.55
C TYR A 772 -13.23 -17.37 -6.79
N PHE A 773 -12.89 -18.10 -5.71
CA PHE A 773 -11.82 -17.69 -4.79
C PHE A 773 -10.55 -18.57 -4.87
N HIS A 774 -10.35 -19.29 -6.00
CA HIS A 774 -9.20 -20.20 -6.23
C HIS A 774 -8.15 -19.66 -7.18
#